data_f4ab9083a6e177d8dea6f9c7d58c9fd5
#
_entry.id   f4ab9083a6e177d8dea6f9c7d58c9fd5
#
_cell.length_a   1.000
_cell.length_b   1.000
_cell.length_c   1.000
_cell.angle_alpha   90.00
_cell.angle_beta   90.00
_cell.angle_gamma   90.00
#
_symmetry.space_group_name_H-M   'P 1'
#
loop_
_entity.id
_entity.type
_entity.pdbx_description
1 polymer ?
#
loop_
_entity_poly.entity_id
_entity_poly.type
_entity_poly.pdbx_seq_one_letter_code
_entity_poly.pdbx_strand_id
1 'polypeptide(L)'
;MNTGMKILPLFVAAAVCALGGFSSQAGQAAERTVSPRTYYGKIGMRLASMLPRFHVLQQGLDDTVSQRAWTNLVTFYDFDHSVFLKSDLERLAAREKKLDDEVKAGNVSFGYDVYNLYVARLRERIFFATNLLARAQWDFEADEVYRIKRKDAPWPETRAEAEEHWRRRMKNEVLAQMLSRELDMEEKSRKAAARPASEKTETASEDGGAEPSPAKKSDTPEESLIKKYRQYVTVMTEPDEETVLQHYLGAIARAYDPHTDYMSPASKEDFDMEMNLTLCGVGAVLSMDDGALKIVEVMPGGPMAVDGRIKKGDKIVGVRQGDGEMEDVMWQPMKKSIQKIRGRKGTRVTLEVLPRSDPTGATRKQIELVRDEIKLEDQAATGRVERVELGGVTRKLGYVYLPGFYGTMDKKMSDPGFRSCALDVSRYLADFNSVGAEGLVLDLRGNGGGSLREAVMLSALFVAGGPVVQIRDVRTVGSLPIPPGNPIAFRKPVVVLTDRASASASEIVAGHLQDTGRAIVLGDRRTHGKGTVQSVMGMGPDKYGSTKITTARFYRINGRSTQVEGVGADIHLPSLLDSLDIGEDKLPNALPFSRILPADYSPSWNLGRYVDELSALSAARLKDDARYRKHIENVEGMRAISERTDVPLSREARKRMMAADRNLRELDDIDEEGADGDDDEAPARRPRNRRAKDDVVLDEAFRILSDLIRMTGGQEVPQPKGWWL
;
A
#
# COMPACT_ATOMS: atom_id res chain seq x y z
N MET A 1 62.74 59.86 -18.32
CA MET A 1 62.51 59.01 -19.48
C MET A 1 62.03 57.66 -18.90
N ASN A 2 60.87 57.57 -18.72
CA ASN A 2 59.75 56.83 -19.23
C ASN A 2 60.08 55.42 -19.76
N THR A 3 59.62 54.44 -19.04
CA THR A 3 58.89 53.38 -19.65
C THR A 3 58.14 52.61 -18.55
N GLY A 4 56.86 52.95 -18.40
CA GLY A 4 55.88 52.13 -17.70
C GLY A 4 55.52 50.96 -18.59
N MET A 5 55.50 49.77 -18.04
CA MET A 5 55.01 48.61 -18.73
C MET A 5 53.77 48.03 -17.95
N LYS A 6 52.68 48.18 -18.63
CA LYS A 6 51.36 47.65 -18.20
C LYS A 6 51.41 46.10 -18.12
N ILE A 7 51.23 45.58 -16.94
CA ILE A 7 50.94 44.16 -16.78
C ILE A 7 49.57 44.09 -16.13
N LEU A 8 48.56 43.92 -16.96
CA LEU A 8 47.25 43.33 -16.72
C LEU A 8 46.57 43.24 -18.11
N PRO A 9 46.08 42.13 -18.63
CA PRO A 9 45.26 41.12 -18.04
C PRO A 9 45.64 39.69 -18.53
N LEU A 10 46.13 38.85 -17.69
CA LEU A 10 46.35 37.43 -18.03
C LEU A 10 45.68 36.45 -17.00
N PHE A 11 45.02 36.96 -16.00
CA PHE A 11 44.39 36.12 -14.98
C PHE A 11 42.88 35.89 -15.15
N VAL A 12 42.21 36.54 -16.11
CA VAL A 12 40.77 36.34 -16.36
C VAL A 12 40.50 35.25 -17.40
N ALA A 13 41.46 34.94 -18.27
CA ALA A 13 41.30 33.91 -19.29
C ALA A 13 41.49 32.47 -18.78
N ALA A 14 42.23 32.27 -17.67
CA ALA A 14 42.44 30.93 -17.10
C ALA A 14 41.27 30.42 -16.22
N ALA A 15 40.45 31.32 -15.69
CA ALA A 15 39.25 30.93 -14.87
C ALA A 15 38.04 30.51 -15.73
N VAL A 16 37.98 30.95 -16.99
CA VAL A 16 36.88 30.58 -17.90
C VAL A 16 37.14 29.20 -18.56
N CYS A 17 38.40 28.80 -18.72
CA CYS A 17 38.74 27.47 -19.24
C CYS A 17 38.59 26.34 -18.18
N ALA A 18 38.62 26.64 -16.87
CA ALA A 18 38.40 25.66 -15.80
C ALA A 18 36.91 25.34 -15.57
N LEU A 19 36.00 26.21 -16.00
CA LEU A 19 34.55 25.96 -15.97
C LEU A 19 34.03 25.27 -17.24
N GLY A 20 34.78 25.27 -18.33
CA GLY A 20 34.46 24.56 -19.57
C GLY A 20 34.84 23.08 -19.56
N GLY A 21 35.70 22.63 -18.63
CA GLY A 21 36.15 21.25 -18.50
C GLY A 21 35.19 20.33 -17.74
N PHE A 22 34.24 20.86 -16.99
CA PHE A 22 33.24 20.06 -16.24
C PHE A 22 32.00 19.71 -17.08
N SER A 23 31.77 20.34 -18.23
CA SER A 23 30.61 20.05 -19.07
C SER A 23 30.81 18.89 -20.06
N SER A 24 32.02 18.38 -20.25
CA SER A 24 32.28 17.29 -21.20
C SER A 24 32.46 15.91 -20.57
N GLN A 25 32.58 15.80 -19.24
CA GLN A 25 32.63 14.49 -18.55
C GLN A 25 31.28 13.99 -18.02
N ALA A 26 30.28 14.87 -17.93
CA ALA A 26 28.92 14.43 -17.61
C ALA A 26 28.14 13.87 -18.83
N GLY A 27 28.72 13.92 -20.02
CA GLY A 27 28.12 13.51 -21.28
C GLY A 27 28.53 12.12 -21.80
N GLN A 28 29.36 11.38 -21.08
CA GLN A 28 29.89 10.09 -21.57
C GLN A 28 29.79 8.94 -20.53
N ALA A 29 28.86 8.96 -19.62
CA ALA A 29 28.37 7.68 -19.10
C ALA A 29 27.57 7.05 -20.24
N ALA A 30 28.18 6.06 -20.92
CA ALA A 30 27.51 5.30 -21.98
C ALA A 30 26.09 4.95 -21.53
N GLU A 31 25.08 5.34 -22.30
CA GLU A 31 23.68 5.04 -22.01
C GLU A 31 23.57 3.53 -21.81
N ARG A 32 23.44 3.11 -20.55
CA ARG A 32 23.24 1.71 -20.21
C ARG A 32 21.84 1.32 -20.70
N THR A 33 21.76 0.78 -21.91
CA THR A 33 20.54 0.19 -22.42
C THR A 33 20.36 -1.19 -21.78
N VAL A 34 19.16 -1.44 -21.25
CA VAL A 34 18.79 -2.73 -20.71
C VAL A 34 18.22 -3.59 -21.84
N SER A 35 18.64 -4.85 -21.92
CA SER A 35 18.20 -5.80 -22.95
C SER A 35 17.81 -7.14 -22.34
N PRO A 36 16.91 -7.91 -22.99
CA PRO A 36 16.45 -9.18 -22.43
C PRO A 36 17.55 -10.25 -22.46
N ARG A 37 17.57 -11.09 -21.41
CA ARG A 37 18.40 -12.32 -21.44
C ARG A 37 17.78 -13.35 -22.38
N THR A 38 18.61 -14.18 -22.96
CA THR A 38 18.21 -15.16 -23.99
C THR A 38 17.05 -16.08 -23.54
N TYR A 39 16.99 -16.45 -22.25
CA TYR A 39 15.93 -17.35 -21.77
C TYR A 39 14.61 -16.66 -21.45
N TYR A 40 14.55 -15.33 -21.42
CA TYR A 40 13.33 -14.58 -21.13
C TYR A 40 12.25 -14.76 -22.18
N GLY A 41 12.64 -14.99 -23.43
CA GLY A 41 11.71 -15.39 -24.50
C GLY A 41 10.93 -16.66 -24.15
N LYS A 42 11.57 -17.65 -23.49
CA LYS A 42 10.89 -18.88 -23.06
C LYS A 42 9.85 -18.61 -21.97
N ILE A 43 10.10 -17.63 -21.10
CA ILE A 43 9.12 -17.19 -20.08
C ILE A 43 7.90 -16.56 -20.78
N GLY A 44 8.14 -15.65 -21.73
CA GLY A 44 7.08 -15.04 -22.55
C GLY A 44 6.22 -16.08 -23.29
N MET A 45 6.84 -17.02 -23.99
CA MET A 45 6.14 -18.13 -24.66
C MET A 45 5.30 -18.96 -23.69
N ARG A 46 5.83 -19.23 -22.50
CA ARG A 46 5.11 -19.99 -21.47
C ARG A 46 3.89 -19.24 -20.97
N LEU A 47 4.04 -17.95 -20.64
CA LEU A 47 2.93 -17.09 -20.25
C LEU A 47 1.86 -17.04 -21.36
N ALA A 48 2.27 -16.80 -22.62
CA ALA A 48 1.38 -16.77 -23.78
C ALA A 48 0.58 -18.06 -23.97
N SER A 49 1.15 -19.22 -23.62
CA SER A 49 0.46 -20.50 -23.67
C SER A 49 -0.48 -20.74 -22.48
N MET A 50 -0.17 -20.18 -21.31
CA MET A 50 -0.93 -20.40 -20.07
C MET A 50 -2.17 -19.51 -20.00
N LEU A 51 -2.07 -18.25 -20.40
CA LEU A 51 -3.18 -17.28 -20.29
C LEU A 51 -4.45 -17.77 -21.00
N PRO A 52 -4.46 -18.10 -22.30
CA PRO A 52 -5.67 -18.56 -22.97
C PRO A 52 -6.23 -19.86 -22.40
N ARG A 53 -5.37 -20.72 -21.86
CA ARG A 53 -5.74 -22.06 -21.38
C ARG A 53 -6.38 -22.03 -19.99
N PHE A 54 -5.87 -21.19 -19.09
CA PHE A 54 -6.24 -21.25 -17.67
C PHE A 54 -7.09 -20.05 -17.21
N HIS A 55 -7.07 -18.95 -17.97
CA HIS A 55 -7.86 -17.79 -17.61
C HIS A 55 -9.36 -18.05 -17.78
N VAL A 56 -10.17 -17.55 -16.84
CA VAL A 56 -11.62 -17.78 -16.79
C VAL A 56 -12.38 -17.32 -18.05
N LEU A 57 -11.84 -16.35 -18.79
CA LEU A 57 -12.42 -15.89 -20.05
C LEU A 57 -12.15 -16.85 -21.22
N GLN A 58 -11.13 -17.70 -21.14
CA GLN A 58 -10.64 -18.54 -22.24
C GLN A 58 -10.42 -17.75 -23.56
N GLN A 59 -10.15 -16.46 -23.44
CA GLN A 59 -9.87 -15.60 -24.58
C GLN A 59 -8.48 -15.91 -25.13
N GLY A 60 -8.36 -15.98 -26.46
CA GLY A 60 -7.07 -16.06 -27.14
C GLY A 60 -6.18 -14.86 -26.81
N LEU A 61 -4.89 -15.05 -26.89
CA LEU A 61 -3.95 -13.93 -26.92
C LEU A 61 -3.96 -13.38 -28.35
N ASP A 62 -4.64 -12.25 -28.57
CA ASP A 62 -4.96 -11.66 -29.87
C ASP A 62 -4.63 -10.16 -29.92
N ASP A 63 -4.91 -9.51 -31.07
CA ASP A 63 -4.71 -8.08 -31.29
C ASP A 63 -5.39 -7.22 -30.20
N THR A 64 -6.56 -7.63 -29.69
CA THR A 64 -7.28 -6.90 -28.66
C THR A 64 -6.50 -6.92 -27.34
N VAL A 65 -5.99 -8.11 -26.96
CA VAL A 65 -5.14 -8.25 -25.77
C VAL A 65 -3.83 -7.51 -25.98
N SER A 66 -3.26 -7.56 -27.19
CA SER A 66 -2.06 -6.81 -27.56
C SER A 66 -2.22 -5.31 -27.36
N GLN A 67 -3.32 -4.71 -27.85
CA GLN A 67 -3.63 -3.28 -27.65
C GLN A 67 -3.77 -2.90 -26.16
N ARG A 68 -4.49 -3.72 -25.38
CA ARG A 68 -4.60 -3.51 -23.93
C ARG A 68 -3.25 -3.59 -23.22
N ALA A 69 -2.42 -4.57 -23.60
CA ALA A 69 -1.08 -4.75 -23.04
C ALA A 69 -0.18 -3.54 -23.35
N TRP A 70 -0.24 -3.03 -24.59
CA TRP A 70 0.44 -1.80 -25.00
C TRP A 70 0.03 -0.62 -24.13
N THR A 71 -1.28 -0.38 -24.00
CA THR A 71 -1.83 0.69 -23.16
C THR A 71 -1.41 0.53 -21.71
N ASN A 72 -1.52 -0.67 -21.13
CA ASN A 72 -1.11 -0.95 -19.77
C ASN A 72 0.37 -0.63 -19.53
N LEU A 73 1.27 -1.00 -20.47
CA LEU A 73 2.70 -0.78 -20.31
C LEU A 73 3.07 0.70 -20.42
N VAL A 74 2.50 1.42 -21.41
CA VAL A 74 2.73 2.84 -21.60
C VAL A 74 2.24 3.64 -20.39
N THR A 75 1.01 3.36 -19.93
CA THR A 75 0.42 4.02 -18.75
C THR A 75 1.17 3.67 -17.47
N PHE A 76 1.74 2.47 -17.37
CA PHE A 76 2.57 2.10 -16.20
C PHE A 76 3.80 3.00 -16.07
N TYR A 77 4.46 3.34 -17.17
CA TYR A 77 5.64 4.21 -17.13
C TYR A 77 5.30 5.70 -17.12
N ASP A 78 4.22 6.13 -17.75
CA ASP A 78 3.85 7.55 -17.87
C ASP A 78 2.36 7.77 -17.63
N PHE A 79 1.93 7.50 -16.38
CA PHE A 79 0.53 7.59 -15.96
C PHE A 79 -0.04 9.02 -16.06
N ASP A 80 0.78 10.03 -15.81
CA ASP A 80 0.38 11.45 -15.80
C ASP A 80 0.69 12.16 -17.14
N HIS A 81 1.09 11.41 -18.16
CA HIS A 81 1.41 11.91 -19.51
C HIS A 81 2.40 13.08 -19.48
N SER A 82 3.48 12.94 -18.71
CA SER A 82 4.44 14.00 -18.47
C SER A 82 5.86 13.71 -18.99
N VAL A 83 6.13 12.46 -19.36
CA VAL A 83 7.47 12.00 -19.75
C VAL A 83 7.60 11.83 -21.27
N PHE A 84 6.76 11.02 -21.89
CA PHE A 84 6.76 10.76 -23.32
C PHE A 84 6.29 11.98 -24.13
N LEU A 85 6.67 12.02 -25.40
CA LEU A 85 6.06 12.87 -26.42
C LEU A 85 5.06 12.05 -27.24
N LYS A 86 4.06 12.69 -27.83
CA LYS A 86 3.10 12.07 -28.74
C LYS A 86 3.81 11.29 -29.86
N SER A 87 4.87 11.86 -30.44
CA SER A 87 5.68 11.20 -31.48
C SER A 87 6.39 9.92 -31.01
N ASP A 88 6.70 9.81 -29.71
CA ASP A 88 7.24 8.58 -29.13
C ASP A 88 6.18 7.48 -29.15
N LEU A 89 4.96 7.82 -28.77
CA LEU A 89 3.85 6.87 -28.76
C LEU A 89 3.43 6.45 -30.18
N GLU A 90 3.40 7.35 -31.14
CA GLU A 90 3.13 7.04 -32.54
C GLU A 90 4.15 6.03 -33.08
N ARG A 91 5.44 6.15 -32.71
CA ARG A 91 6.46 5.17 -33.05
C ARG A 91 6.23 3.81 -32.37
N LEU A 92 5.87 3.80 -31.09
CA LEU A 92 5.57 2.56 -30.35
C LEU A 92 4.29 1.90 -30.83
N ALA A 93 3.30 2.65 -31.29
CA ALA A 93 2.01 2.16 -31.79
C ALA A 93 2.13 1.28 -33.05
N ALA A 94 3.26 1.35 -33.78
CA ALA A 94 3.54 0.45 -34.89
C ALA A 94 3.56 -1.05 -34.50
N ARG A 95 3.73 -1.34 -33.17
CA ARG A 95 3.72 -2.70 -32.60
C ARG A 95 2.50 -2.98 -31.72
N GLU A 96 1.56 -2.06 -31.58
CA GLU A 96 0.41 -2.15 -30.69
C GLU A 96 -0.40 -3.45 -30.89
N LYS A 97 -0.55 -3.92 -32.13
CA LYS A 97 -1.28 -5.15 -32.50
C LYS A 97 -0.36 -6.35 -32.77
N LYS A 98 0.88 -6.32 -32.34
CA LYS A 98 1.86 -7.38 -32.64
C LYS A 98 2.47 -8.00 -31.38
N LEU A 99 2.14 -7.48 -30.19
CA LEU A 99 2.75 -7.95 -28.95
C LEU A 99 2.39 -9.39 -28.63
N ASP A 100 1.17 -9.83 -29.01
CA ASP A 100 0.72 -11.19 -28.87
C ASP A 100 1.54 -12.16 -29.75
N ASP A 101 1.76 -11.85 -31.03
CA ASP A 101 2.56 -12.66 -31.93
C ASP A 101 4.03 -12.68 -31.55
N GLU A 102 4.57 -11.53 -31.14
CA GLU A 102 5.95 -11.42 -30.68
C GLU A 102 6.20 -12.28 -29.44
N VAL A 103 5.32 -12.20 -28.44
CA VAL A 103 5.50 -12.97 -27.21
C VAL A 103 5.28 -14.47 -27.42
N LYS A 104 4.37 -14.86 -28.30
CA LYS A 104 4.20 -16.25 -28.74
C LYS A 104 5.46 -16.79 -29.44
N ALA A 105 6.15 -15.93 -30.20
CA ALA A 105 7.43 -16.26 -30.85
C ALA A 105 8.65 -16.17 -29.88
N GLY A 106 8.45 -15.76 -28.63
CA GLY A 106 9.53 -15.59 -27.66
C GLY A 106 10.28 -14.27 -27.77
N ASN A 107 9.74 -13.30 -28.50
CA ASN A 107 10.29 -11.95 -28.55
C ASN A 107 9.68 -11.09 -27.43
N VAL A 108 10.50 -10.69 -26.48
CA VAL A 108 10.10 -9.81 -25.35
C VAL A 108 10.78 -8.43 -25.41
N SER A 109 11.36 -8.07 -26.56
CA SER A 109 12.15 -6.83 -26.70
C SER A 109 11.31 -5.58 -26.50
N PHE A 110 10.01 -5.60 -26.83
CA PHE A 110 9.16 -4.42 -26.75
C PHE A 110 9.15 -3.79 -25.35
N GLY A 111 9.10 -4.58 -24.28
CA GLY A 111 9.16 -4.09 -22.92
C GLY A 111 10.44 -3.28 -22.63
N TYR A 112 11.56 -3.72 -23.21
CA TYR A 112 12.86 -3.05 -23.08
C TYR A 112 12.95 -1.81 -23.94
N ASP A 113 12.37 -1.83 -25.14
CA ASP A 113 12.32 -0.66 -26.01
C ASP A 113 11.54 0.48 -25.36
N VAL A 114 10.38 0.19 -24.76
CA VAL A 114 9.58 1.16 -24.00
C VAL A 114 10.32 1.67 -22.78
N TYR A 115 10.94 0.78 -22.00
CA TYR A 115 11.70 1.16 -20.81
C TYR A 115 12.90 2.06 -21.13
N ASN A 116 13.71 1.66 -22.11
CA ASN A 116 14.89 2.46 -22.52
C ASN A 116 14.48 3.85 -23.03
N LEU A 117 13.38 3.93 -23.80
CA LEU A 117 12.83 5.20 -24.23
C LEU A 117 12.34 6.05 -23.04
N TYR A 118 11.62 5.42 -22.09
CA TYR A 118 11.17 6.09 -20.87
C TYR A 118 12.34 6.68 -20.09
N VAL A 119 13.41 5.90 -19.87
CA VAL A 119 14.63 6.34 -19.17
C VAL A 119 15.28 7.53 -19.87
N ALA A 120 15.40 7.47 -21.20
CA ALA A 120 15.97 8.57 -21.97
C ALA A 120 15.14 9.86 -21.81
N ARG A 121 13.83 9.76 -21.98
CA ARG A 121 12.91 10.90 -21.80
C ARG A 121 12.89 11.43 -20.37
N LEU A 122 12.86 10.55 -19.38
CA LEU A 122 12.87 10.92 -17.96
C LEU A 122 14.15 11.73 -17.62
N ARG A 123 15.31 11.29 -18.10
CA ARG A 123 16.57 12.02 -17.91
C ARG A 123 16.52 13.41 -18.54
N GLU A 124 15.98 13.54 -19.75
CA GLU A 124 15.79 14.85 -20.39
C GLU A 124 14.90 15.77 -19.54
N ARG A 125 13.77 15.26 -19.05
CA ARG A 125 12.84 16.04 -18.22
C ARG A 125 13.47 16.49 -16.91
N ILE A 126 14.17 15.59 -16.23
CA ILE A 126 14.78 15.91 -14.94
C ILE A 126 16.01 16.80 -15.11
N PHE A 127 16.77 16.64 -16.17
CA PHE A 127 17.85 17.59 -16.51
C PHE A 127 17.29 19.01 -16.70
N PHE A 128 16.18 19.14 -17.45
CA PHE A 128 15.50 20.42 -17.61
C PHE A 128 15.02 20.97 -16.25
N ALA A 129 14.31 20.14 -15.47
CA ALA A 129 13.74 20.53 -14.17
C ALA A 129 14.82 20.98 -13.18
N THR A 130 15.93 20.25 -13.04
CA THR A 130 17.01 20.58 -12.11
C THR A 130 17.77 21.85 -12.54
N ASN A 131 17.97 22.07 -13.84
CA ASN A 131 18.56 23.31 -14.34
C ASN A 131 17.64 24.52 -14.12
N LEU A 132 16.32 24.31 -14.27
CA LEU A 132 15.32 25.33 -14.01
C LEU A 132 15.31 25.70 -12.51
N LEU A 133 15.24 24.73 -11.62
CA LEU A 133 15.25 24.93 -10.16
C LEU A 133 16.52 25.67 -9.69
N ALA A 134 17.67 25.41 -10.31
CA ALA A 134 18.93 26.08 -9.95
C ALA A 134 19.04 27.56 -10.38
N ARG A 135 18.17 28.04 -11.30
CA ARG A 135 18.31 29.35 -11.93
C ARG A 135 17.05 30.20 -11.95
N ALA A 136 15.86 29.59 -11.75
CA ALA A 136 14.59 30.28 -11.93
C ALA A 136 14.37 31.31 -10.83
N GLN A 137 13.85 32.46 -11.23
CA GLN A 137 13.15 33.38 -10.35
C GLN A 137 11.66 33.17 -10.59
N TRP A 138 10.96 32.77 -9.51
CA TRP A 138 9.55 32.40 -9.60
C TRP A 138 8.66 33.61 -9.41
N ASP A 139 7.82 33.88 -10.40
CA ASP A 139 6.72 34.85 -10.25
C ASP A 139 5.49 34.13 -9.68
N PHE A 140 5.21 34.34 -8.39
CA PHE A 140 4.05 33.79 -7.71
C PHE A 140 2.86 34.74 -7.65
N GLU A 141 2.93 35.90 -8.30
CA GLU A 141 1.81 36.83 -8.41
C GLU A 141 0.98 36.55 -9.68
N ALA A 142 1.58 35.92 -10.70
CA ALA A 142 0.91 35.60 -11.95
C ALA A 142 -0.26 34.63 -11.73
N ASP A 143 -1.39 34.92 -12.39
CA ASP A 143 -2.59 34.08 -12.39
C ASP A 143 -2.40 32.85 -13.30
N GLU A 144 -1.62 31.91 -12.83
CA GLU A 144 -1.36 30.63 -13.50
C GLU A 144 -2.01 29.48 -12.71
N VAL A 145 -2.33 28.42 -13.44
CA VAL A 145 -2.94 27.18 -12.90
C VAL A 145 -2.10 25.97 -13.30
N TYR A 146 -1.96 25.02 -12.41
CA TYR A 146 -1.34 23.73 -12.68
C TYR A 146 -2.36 22.59 -12.55
N ARG A 147 -2.49 21.80 -13.62
CA ARG A 147 -3.35 20.62 -13.64
C ARG A 147 -2.64 19.43 -12.97
N ILE A 148 -3.14 19.02 -11.79
CA ILE A 148 -2.58 17.91 -11.00
C ILE A 148 -3.09 16.55 -11.45
N LYS A 149 -4.33 16.44 -11.95
CA LYS A 149 -4.90 15.22 -12.51
C LYS A 149 -4.74 15.21 -14.02
N ARG A 150 -3.77 14.44 -14.51
CA ARG A 150 -3.39 14.43 -15.93
C ARG A 150 -3.60 13.09 -16.64
N LYS A 151 -4.16 12.09 -15.96
CA LYS A 151 -4.41 10.76 -16.54
C LYS A 151 -5.09 10.82 -17.93
N ASP A 152 -6.01 11.77 -18.12
CA ASP A 152 -6.75 11.93 -19.37
C ASP A 152 -6.27 13.16 -20.20
N ALA A 153 -5.14 13.76 -19.85
CA ALA A 153 -4.56 14.83 -20.62
C ALA A 153 -3.85 14.29 -21.88
N PRO A 154 -3.80 15.04 -22.99
CA PRO A 154 -2.99 14.63 -24.13
C PRO A 154 -1.49 14.62 -23.75
N TRP A 155 -0.72 13.74 -24.39
CA TRP A 155 0.73 13.79 -24.33
C TRP A 155 1.25 15.04 -25.07
N PRO A 156 2.33 15.67 -24.59
CA PRO A 156 2.93 16.81 -25.25
C PRO A 156 3.29 16.49 -26.71
N GLU A 157 2.95 17.35 -27.63
CA GLU A 157 3.31 17.17 -29.04
C GLU A 157 4.78 17.56 -29.31
N THR A 158 5.25 18.57 -28.56
CA THR A 158 6.58 19.12 -28.72
C THR A 158 7.40 19.09 -27.43
N ARG A 159 8.70 19.20 -27.58
CA ARG A 159 9.60 19.37 -26.43
C ARG A 159 9.27 20.63 -25.63
N ALA A 160 8.91 21.73 -26.30
CA ALA A 160 8.55 23.00 -25.65
C ALA A 160 7.30 22.87 -24.78
N GLU A 161 6.27 22.16 -25.24
CA GLU A 161 5.07 21.86 -24.44
C GLU A 161 5.40 21.01 -23.21
N ALA A 162 6.26 20.00 -23.37
CA ALA A 162 6.70 19.17 -22.25
C ALA A 162 7.51 20.00 -21.24
N GLU A 163 8.41 20.87 -21.69
CA GLU A 163 9.19 21.77 -20.84
C GLU A 163 8.31 22.78 -20.11
N GLU A 164 7.28 23.31 -20.76
CA GLU A 164 6.30 24.21 -20.12
C GLU A 164 5.46 23.48 -19.07
N HIS A 165 5.06 22.23 -19.33
CA HIS A 165 4.41 21.42 -18.32
C HIS A 165 5.32 21.21 -17.09
N TRP A 166 6.59 20.84 -17.30
CA TRP A 166 7.57 20.66 -16.23
C TRP A 166 7.91 21.98 -15.52
N ARG A 167 7.91 23.12 -16.20
CA ARG A 167 8.05 24.44 -15.58
C ARG A 167 6.92 24.69 -14.56
N ARG A 168 5.66 24.46 -14.96
CA ARG A 168 4.53 24.63 -14.04
C ARG A 168 4.56 23.63 -12.89
N ARG A 169 4.99 22.40 -13.14
CA ARG A 169 5.18 21.38 -12.11
C ARG A 169 6.22 21.84 -11.09
N MET A 170 7.38 22.33 -11.52
CA MET A 170 8.41 22.82 -10.61
C MET A 170 7.93 24.04 -9.82
N LYS A 171 7.28 25.01 -10.50
CA LYS A 171 6.67 26.15 -9.81
C LYS A 171 5.66 25.72 -8.74
N ASN A 172 4.82 24.73 -9.03
CA ASN A 172 3.88 24.16 -8.07
C ASN A 172 4.58 23.51 -6.88
N GLU A 173 5.61 22.69 -7.09
CA GLU A 173 6.31 21.99 -6.02
C GLU A 173 7.11 22.95 -5.12
N VAL A 174 7.79 23.95 -5.71
CA VAL A 174 8.47 25.02 -4.94
C VAL A 174 7.48 25.79 -4.09
N LEU A 175 6.37 26.26 -4.69
CA LEU A 175 5.34 27.01 -3.97
C LEU A 175 4.72 26.19 -2.84
N ALA A 176 4.44 24.91 -3.08
CA ALA A 176 3.87 24.03 -2.07
C ALA A 176 4.83 23.83 -0.88
N GLN A 177 6.12 23.62 -1.12
CA GLN A 177 7.11 23.50 -0.04
C GLN A 177 7.30 24.80 0.73
N MET A 178 7.37 25.96 0.02
CA MET A 178 7.46 27.27 0.68
C MET A 178 6.29 27.51 1.62
N LEU A 179 5.06 27.32 1.12
CA LEU A 179 3.85 27.56 1.90
C LEU A 179 3.66 26.53 3.03
N SER A 180 4.07 25.29 2.84
CA SER A 180 4.05 24.30 3.93
C SER A 180 4.92 24.74 5.10
N ARG A 181 6.18 25.14 4.82
CA ARG A 181 7.09 25.66 5.87
C ARG A 181 6.55 26.92 6.55
N GLU A 182 5.92 27.81 5.79
CA GLU A 182 5.31 29.03 6.32
C GLU A 182 4.15 28.71 7.27
N LEU A 183 3.23 27.84 6.84
CA LEU A 183 2.10 27.38 7.65
C LEU A 183 2.55 26.63 8.91
N ASP A 184 3.62 25.81 8.82
CA ASP A 184 4.20 25.12 9.97
C ASP A 184 4.77 26.11 11.01
N MET A 185 5.44 27.17 10.53
CA MET A 185 5.95 28.22 11.43
C MET A 185 4.83 29.04 12.08
N GLU A 186 3.78 29.37 11.32
CA GLU A 186 2.60 30.08 11.84
C GLU A 186 1.90 29.23 12.92
N GLU A 187 1.77 27.94 12.70
CA GLU A 187 1.15 27.03 13.66
C GLU A 187 1.99 26.88 14.93
N LYS A 188 3.31 26.66 14.81
CA LYS A 188 4.22 26.60 15.97
C LYS A 188 4.16 27.90 16.77
N SER A 189 4.11 29.05 16.11
CA SER A 189 4.00 30.37 16.76
C SER A 189 2.66 30.51 17.48
N ARG A 190 1.56 30.06 16.89
CA ARG A 190 0.22 30.06 17.49
C ARG A 190 0.16 29.14 18.71
N LYS A 191 0.70 27.91 18.63
CA LYS A 191 0.79 26.98 19.76
C LYS A 191 1.66 27.54 20.91
N ALA A 192 2.80 28.16 20.57
CA ALA A 192 3.67 28.80 21.57
C ALA A 192 3.01 30.00 22.28
N ALA A 193 2.20 30.79 21.56
CA ALA A 193 1.45 31.90 22.12
C ALA A 193 0.28 31.44 23.00
N ALA A 194 -0.29 30.28 22.75
CA ALA A 194 -1.42 29.70 23.49
C ALA A 194 -1.00 28.97 24.80
N ARG A 195 0.29 28.69 25.00
CA ARG A 195 0.79 28.07 26.26
C ARG A 195 0.62 29.00 27.45
N PRO A 196 0.03 28.54 28.58
CA PRO A 196 -0.13 29.34 29.79
C PRO A 196 1.22 29.81 30.35
N ALA A 197 1.25 31.00 30.92
CA ALA A 197 2.46 31.61 31.48
C ALA A 197 3.12 30.81 32.65
N SER A 198 2.40 29.87 33.24
CA SER A 198 2.88 28.99 34.32
C SER A 198 3.88 27.92 33.89
N GLU A 199 3.91 27.53 32.60
CA GLU A 199 4.87 26.52 32.08
C GLU A 199 6.17 27.13 31.52
N LYS A 200 6.28 28.46 31.51
CA LYS A 200 7.47 29.14 30.97
C LYS A 200 8.65 29.23 31.96
N THR A 201 8.50 28.75 33.20
CA THR A 201 9.49 29.02 34.30
C THR A 201 10.29 27.78 34.72
N GLU A 202 10.01 26.58 34.24
CA GLU A 202 10.68 25.36 34.75
C GLU A 202 11.77 24.76 33.84
N THR A 203 12.09 25.38 32.70
CA THR A 203 13.14 24.86 31.81
C THR A 203 14.39 25.73 31.70
N ALA A 204 14.62 26.62 32.68
CA ALA A 204 15.80 27.46 32.77
C ALA A 204 16.60 27.17 34.03
N SER A 205 17.01 25.93 34.26
CA SER A 205 18.10 25.63 35.20
C SER A 205 18.70 24.27 34.94
N GLU A 206 20.02 24.27 34.71
CA GLU A 206 20.96 23.17 34.77
C GLU A 206 21.03 22.22 33.52
N ASP A 207 21.73 22.70 32.49
CA ASP A 207 22.73 21.79 31.93
C ASP A 207 23.94 22.60 31.44
N GLY A 208 25.11 22.22 31.99
CA GLY A 208 26.36 22.88 31.76
C GLY A 208 26.98 22.51 30.42
N GLY A 209 27.30 23.52 29.62
CA GLY A 209 28.51 23.54 28.81
C GLY A 209 28.62 22.56 27.66
N ALA A 210 27.65 22.45 26.75
CA ALA A 210 27.92 21.99 25.40
C ALA A 210 27.77 23.19 24.48
N GLU A 211 28.84 23.56 23.75
CA GLU A 211 28.76 24.54 22.67
C GLU A 211 27.69 24.12 21.66
N PRO A 212 26.79 25.02 21.23
CA PRO A 212 25.79 24.68 20.22
C PRO A 212 26.50 24.28 18.93
N SER A 213 26.37 23.01 18.55
CA SER A 213 26.76 22.53 17.24
C SER A 213 26.14 23.47 16.18
N PRO A 214 26.90 23.95 15.16
CA PRO A 214 26.37 24.89 14.20
C PRO A 214 25.12 24.29 13.54
N ALA A 215 23.99 24.96 13.72
CA ALA A 215 22.72 24.55 13.15
C ALA A 215 22.91 24.25 11.65
N LYS A 216 22.71 23.02 11.22
CA LYS A 216 22.74 22.63 9.80
C LYS A 216 21.76 23.57 9.09
N LYS A 217 22.28 24.37 8.13
CA LYS A 217 21.47 25.23 7.29
C LYS A 217 20.43 24.35 6.60
N SER A 218 19.16 24.57 6.83
CA SER A 218 18.09 23.83 6.13
C SER A 218 18.15 24.16 4.63
N ASP A 219 18.06 23.14 3.80
CA ASP A 219 18.03 23.29 2.36
C ASP A 219 16.90 24.23 1.91
N THR A 220 17.11 25.01 0.88
CA THR A 220 16.01 25.74 0.22
C THR A 220 15.03 24.76 -0.42
N PRO A 221 13.78 25.16 -0.73
CA PRO A 221 12.85 24.31 -1.47
C PRO A 221 13.44 23.78 -2.78
N GLU A 222 14.16 24.63 -3.52
CA GLU A 222 14.81 24.27 -4.77
C GLU A 222 15.92 23.24 -4.57
N GLU A 223 16.79 23.43 -3.58
CA GLU A 223 17.87 22.46 -3.25
C GLU A 223 17.28 21.10 -2.84
N SER A 224 16.25 21.10 -2.03
CA SER A 224 15.52 19.90 -1.62
C SER A 224 14.91 19.17 -2.83
N LEU A 225 14.28 19.91 -3.76
CA LEU A 225 13.70 19.34 -4.97
C LEU A 225 14.76 18.81 -5.94
N ILE A 226 15.90 19.49 -6.09
CA ILE A 226 17.02 19.00 -6.90
C ILE A 226 17.52 17.66 -6.37
N LYS A 227 17.70 17.53 -5.03
CA LYS A 227 18.09 16.26 -4.40
C LYS A 227 17.04 15.17 -4.65
N LYS A 228 15.76 15.48 -4.41
CA LYS A 228 14.63 14.57 -4.67
C LYS A 228 14.63 14.05 -6.11
N TYR A 229 14.74 14.93 -7.10
CA TYR A 229 14.68 14.54 -8.50
C TYR A 229 15.91 13.76 -8.97
N ARG A 230 17.12 14.08 -8.45
CA ARG A 230 18.31 13.28 -8.69
C ARG A 230 18.15 11.86 -8.15
N GLN A 231 17.67 11.72 -6.93
CA GLN A 231 17.39 10.42 -6.34
C GLN A 231 16.29 9.67 -7.13
N TYR A 232 15.24 10.37 -7.57
CA TYR A 232 14.18 9.79 -8.39
C TYR A 232 14.71 9.19 -9.69
N VAL A 233 15.58 9.91 -10.42
CA VAL A 233 16.26 9.35 -11.62
C VAL A 233 17.02 8.09 -11.27
N THR A 234 17.83 8.11 -10.20
CA THR A 234 18.60 6.94 -9.79
C THR A 234 17.70 5.73 -9.60
N VAL A 235 16.63 5.87 -8.82
CA VAL A 235 15.67 4.77 -8.55
C VAL A 235 14.98 4.28 -9.83
N MET A 236 14.55 5.19 -10.71
CA MET A 236 13.80 4.84 -11.92
C MET A 236 14.67 4.31 -13.07
N THR A 237 15.98 4.53 -13.01
CA THR A 237 16.93 4.07 -14.04
C THR A 237 17.76 2.86 -13.64
N GLU A 238 17.52 2.31 -12.44
CA GLU A 238 18.21 1.12 -11.90
C GLU A 238 17.53 -0.24 -12.13
N PRO A 239 16.25 -0.37 -12.60
CA PRO A 239 15.65 -1.65 -12.88
C PRO A 239 16.59 -2.55 -13.69
N ASP A 240 16.75 -3.79 -13.22
CA ASP A 240 17.49 -4.81 -13.93
C ASP A 240 16.61 -5.44 -15.04
N GLU A 241 17.21 -6.32 -15.80
CA GLU A 241 16.55 -6.97 -16.92
C GLU A 241 15.31 -7.77 -16.46
N GLU A 242 15.32 -8.34 -15.25
CA GLU A 242 14.22 -9.12 -14.70
C GLU A 242 13.04 -8.25 -14.32
N THR A 243 13.30 -7.09 -13.72
CA THR A 243 12.25 -6.13 -13.36
C THR A 243 11.53 -5.59 -14.61
N VAL A 244 12.29 -5.26 -15.68
CA VAL A 244 11.70 -4.82 -16.95
C VAL A 244 10.86 -5.93 -17.58
N LEU A 245 11.33 -7.19 -17.55
CA LEU A 245 10.54 -8.35 -17.99
C LEU A 245 9.23 -8.44 -17.20
N GLN A 246 9.29 -8.31 -15.88
CA GLN A 246 8.10 -8.38 -15.03
C GLN A 246 7.09 -7.29 -15.37
N HIS A 247 7.53 -6.05 -15.60
CA HIS A 247 6.64 -4.96 -16.03
C HIS A 247 5.93 -5.31 -17.36
N TYR A 248 6.69 -5.81 -18.34
CA TYR A 248 6.16 -6.15 -19.65
C TYR A 248 5.20 -7.34 -19.62
N LEU A 249 5.62 -8.45 -19.02
CA LEU A 249 4.77 -9.64 -18.92
C LEU A 249 3.55 -9.40 -18.03
N GLY A 250 3.71 -8.58 -16.97
CA GLY A 250 2.60 -8.10 -16.15
C GLY A 250 1.61 -7.25 -16.94
N ALA A 251 2.07 -6.38 -17.84
CA ALA A 251 1.19 -5.61 -18.72
C ALA A 251 0.35 -6.49 -19.65
N ILE A 252 0.95 -7.58 -20.19
CA ILE A 252 0.23 -8.59 -21.00
C ILE A 252 -0.78 -9.36 -20.15
N ALA A 253 -0.38 -9.80 -18.97
CA ALA A 253 -1.25 -10.56 -18.07
C ALA A 253 -2.46 -9.71 -17.63
N ARG A 254 -2.23 -8.47 -17.22
CA ARG A 254 -3.28 -7.50 -16.83
C ARG A 254 -4.16 -7.00 -17.99
N ALA A 255 -3.83 -7.34 -19.22
CA ALA A 255 -4.72 -7.11 -20.36
C ALA A 255 -5.94 -8.04 -20.37
N TYR A 256 -5.90 -9.16 -19.65
CA TYR A 256 -7.04 -10.07 -19.44
C TYR A 256 -7.96 -9.61 -18.32
N ASP A 257 -7.39 -9.26 -17.17
CA ASP A 257 -8.06 -8.68 -15.99
C ASP A 257 -7.02 -8.08 -15.04
N PRO A 258 -7.40 -7.16 -14.14
CA PRO A 258 -6.43 -6.42 -13.30
C PRO A 258 -5.69 -7.29 -12.28
N HIS A 259 -6.14 -8.52 -12.01
CA HIS A 259 -5.59 -9.41 -10.98
C HIS A 259 -4.71 -10.52 -11.53
N THR A 260 -4.73 -10.75 -12.85
CA THR A 260 -3.83 -11.68 -13.52
C THR A 260 -2.47 -11.01 -13.69
N ASP A 261 -1.39 -11.67 -13.23
CA ASP A 261 -0.04 -11.07 -13.24
C ASP A 261 1.06 -12.12 -13.42
N TYR A 262 2.23 -11.66 -13.86
CA TYR A 262 3.48 -12.40 -13.82
C TYR A 262 4.31 -11.97 -12.61
N MET A 263 4.78 -12.94 -11.86
CA MET A 263 5.66 -12.74 -10.71
C MET A 263 7.04 -13.31 -11.01
N SER A 264 8.08 -12.47 -10.96
CA SER A 264 9.46 -12.94 -10.95
C SER A 264 9.71 -13.82 -9.72
N PRO A 265 10.79 -14.62 -9.67
CA PRO A 265 11.14 -15.40 -8.49
C PRO A 265 11.12 -14.58 -7.20
N ALA A 266 11.72 -13.39 -7.22
CA ALA A 266 11.74 -12.49 -6.07
C ALA A 266 10.34 -12.01 -5.66
N SER A 267 9.49 -11.64 -6.62
CA SER A 267 8.12 -11.21 -6.33
C SER A 267 7.22 -12.35 -5.85
N LYS A 268 7.53 -13.59 -6.26
CA LYS A 268 6.84 -14.78 -5.72
C LYS A 268 7.21 -15.03 -4.26
N GLU A 269 8.48 -14.85 -3.90
CA GLU A 269 8.92 -14.95 -2.50
C GLU A 269 8.25 -13.88 -1.62
N ASP A 270 8.19 -12.62 -2.09
CA ASP A 270 7.49 -11.54 -1.39
C ASP A 270 6.00 -11.88 -1.19
N PHE A 271 5.33 -12.41 -2.22
CA PHE A 271 3.93 -12.85 -2.14
C PHE A 271 3.72 -13.97 -1.12
N ASP A 272 4.60 -14.98 -1.09
CA ASP A 272 4.51 -16.08 -0.13
C ASP A 272 4.71 -15.61 1.31
N MET A 273 5.62 -14.67 1.53
CA MET A 273 5.83 -14.05 2.83
C MET A 273 4.59 -13.30 3.33
N GLU A 274 3.95 -12.53 2.46
CA GLU A 274 2.73 -11.79 2.80
C GLU A 274 1.57 -12.74 3.17
N MET A 275 1.38 -13.79 2.38
CA MET A 275 0.30 -14.76 2.62
C MET A 275 0.50 -15.58 3.88
N ASN A 276 1.72 -15.92 4.24
CA ASN A 276 2.04 -16.75 5.40
C ASN A 276 2.30 -15.95 6.69
N LEU A 277 2.36 -14.62 6.62
CA LEU A 277 2.82 -13.73 7.71
C LEU A 277 4.15 -14.19 8.32
N THR A 278 5.05 -14.68 7.50
CA THR A 278 6.37 -15.13 7.91
C THR A 278 7.44 -14.53 7.03
N LEU A 279 8.49 -14.05 7.65
CA LEU A 279 9.67 -13.51 6.99
C LEU A 279 10.86 -14.36 7.36
N CYS A 280 11.58 -14.91 6.40
CA CYS A 280 12.88 -15.54 6.67
C CYS A 280 14.01 -14.53 6.49
N GLY A 281 14.71 -14.25 7.58
CA GLY A 281 15.78 -13.24 7.57
C GLY A 281 16.44 -13.07 8.93
N VAL A 282 16.88 -11.84 9.19
CA VAL A 282 17.60 -11.49 10.43
C VAL A 282 16.75 -10.77 11.47
N GLY A 283 15.55 -10.29 11.11
CA GLY A 283 14.61 -9.63 12.04
C GLY A 283 14.93 -8.16 12.29
N ALA A 284 14.87 -7.34 11.24
CA ALA A 284 15.04 -5.89 11.36
C ALA A 284 14.11 -5.15 10.38
N VAL A 285 13.63 -3.98 10.82
CA VAL A 285 13.04 -2.95 9.97
C VAL A 285 14.17 -2.03 9.52
N LEU A 286 14.25 -1.78 8.22
CA LEU A 286 15.36 -1.04 7.61
C LEU A 286 14.86 0.20 6.87
N SER A 287 15.63 1.27 6.89
CA SER A 287 15.47 2.46 6.05
C SER A 287 16.79 2.79 5.35
N MET A 288 16.74 3.64 4.30
CA MET A 288 17.97 4.17 3.69
C MET A 288 18.38 5.44 4.41
N ASP A 289 19.64 5.50 4.85
CA ASP A 289 20.25 6.67 5.47
C ASP A 289 21.68 6.83 4.96
N ASP A 290 21.95 7.91 4.21
CA ASP A 290 23.25 8.22 3.63
C ASP A 290 23.85 7.07 2.76
N GLY A 291 22.98 6.43 1.96
CA GLY A 291 23.34 5.32 1.08
C GLY A 291 23.56 3.97 1.79
N ALA A 292 23.43 3.89 3.11
CA ALA A 292 23.50 2.66 3.90
C ALA A 292 22.13 2.23 4.39
N LEU A 293 21.96 0.95 4.75
CA LEU A 293 20.74 0.45 5.36
C LEU A 293 20.77 0.68 6.88
N LYS A 294 20.08 1.70 7.36
CA LYS A 294 19.91 1.98 8.79
C LYS A 294 18.87 1.06 9.41
N ILE A 295 19.19 0.53 10.58
CA ILE A 295 18.25 -0.27 11.37
C ILE A 295 17.34 0.66 12.14
N VAL A 296 16.08 0.69 11.72
CA VAL A 296 15.02 1.48 12.38
C VAL A 296 14.51 0.76 13.61
N GLU A 297 14.35 -0.57 13.50
CA GLU A 297 13.84 -1.40 14.58
C GLU A 297 14.42 -2.81 14.50
N VAL A 298 14.67 -3.44 15.65
CA VAL A 298 15.04 -4.85 15.77
C VAL A 298 13.81 -5.62 16.24
N MET A 299 13.34 -6.56 15.43
CA MET A 299 12.10 -7.30 15.67
C MET A 299 12.29 -8.30 16.82
N PRO A 300 11.41 -8.26 17.85
CA PRO A 300 11.50 -9.19 18.98
C PRO A 300 11.46 -10.66 18.53
N GLY A 301 12.30 -11.50 19.14
CA GLY A 301 12.38 -12.93 18.82
C GLY A 301 13.10 -13.27 17.50
N GLY A 302 13.45 -12.28 16.69
CA GLY A 302 14.25 -12.49 15.48
C GLY A 302 15.74 -12.75 15.78
N PRO A 303 16.49 -13.31 14.82
CA PRO A 303 17.92 -13.63 14.99
C PRO A 303 18.76 -12.45 15.47
N MET A 304 18.50 -11.24 14.97
CA MET A 304 19.22 -10.03 15.37
C MET A 304 18.93 -9.64 16.84
N ALA A 305 17.68 -9.80 17.28
CA ALA A 305 17.30 -9.54 18.68
C ALA A 305 17.91 -10.55 19.64
N VAL A 306 17.94 -11.84 19.25
CA VAL A 306 18.54 -12.94 20.05
C VAL A 306 20.05 -12.74 20.17
N ASP A 307 20.71 -12.34 19.08
CA ASP A 307 22.16 -12.08 19.07
C ASP A 307 22.54 -10.84 19.89
N GLY A 308 21.78 -9.78 19.82
CA GLY A 308 21.91 -8.55 20.62
C GLY A 308 23.12 -7.66 20.31
N ARG A 309 24.01 -8.03 19.38
CA ARG A 309 25.20 -7.24 19.00
C ARG A 309 24.85 -6.05 18.08
N ILE A 310 23.79 -6.16 17.30
CA ILE A 310 23.27 -5.14 16.37
C ILE A 310 22.11 -4.43 17.04
N LYS A 311 22.08 -3.10 16.96
CA LYS A 311 21.09 -2.27 17.65
C LYS A 311 20.38 -1.29 16.72
N LYS A 312 19.24 -0.76 17.17
CA LYS A 312 18.56 0.37 16.50
C LYS A 312 19.54 1.52 16.28
N GLY A 313 19.57 2.05 15.05
CA GLY A 313 20.43 3.13 14.61
C GLY A 313 21.78 2.70 14.01
N ASP A 314 22.17 1.42 14.12
CA ASP A 314 23.33 0.90 13.41
C ASP A 314 23.04 0.86 11.89
N LYS A 315 24.12 0.94 11.06
CA LYS A 315 23.99 0.93 9.59
C LYS A 315 24.67 -0.32 9.02
N ILE A 316 23.97 -1.05 8.15
CA ILE A 316 24.51 -2.17 7.39
C ILE A 316 25.11 -1.63 6.09
N VAL A 317 26.39 -1.94 5.86
CA VAL A 317 27.17 -1.47 4.68
C VAL A 317 27.68 -2.63 3.83
N GLY A 318 27.72 -3.86 4.34
CA GLY A 318 28.13 -5.04 3.60
C GLY A 318 27.33 -6.29 4.01
N VAL A 319 27.19 -7.20 3.06
CA VAL A 319 26.50 -8.48 3.24
C VAL A 319 27.32 -9.62 2.62
N ARG A 320 27.51 -10.70 3.35
CA ARG A 320 28.19 -11.91 2.87
C ARG A 320 27.28 -13.13 3.03
N GLN A 321 27.17 -13.94 1.99
CA GLN A 321 26.42 -15.18 2.01
C GLN A 321 27.32 -16.34 2.43
N GLY A 322 27.05 -16.97 3.57
CA GLY A 322 27.86 -18.10 4.08
C GLY A 322 29.36 -17.80 4.09
N ASP A 323 30.14 -18.57 3.35
CA ASP A 323 31.59 -18.42 3.24
C ASP A 323 32.04 -17.66 1.97
N GLY A 324 31.11 -16.98 1.28
CA GLY A 324 31.38 -16.18 0.08
C GLY A 324 32.16 -14.88 0.36
N GLU A 325 32.26 -14.01 -0.66
CA GLU A 325 32.87 -12.70 -0.51
C GLU A 325 31.92 -11.69 0.12
N MET A 326 32.49 -10.67 0.80
CA MET A 326 31.71 -9.55 1.35
C MET A 326 31.32 -8.62 0.19
N GLU A 327 30.01 -8.49 -0.02
CA GLU A 327 29.46 -7.58 -1.01
C GLU A 327 29.09 -6.25 -0.35
N ASP A 328 29.60 -5.14 -0.90
CA ASP A 328 29.22 -3.80 -0.48
C ASP A 328 27.76 -3.53 -0.89
N VAL A 329 26.93 -3.08 0.05
CA VAL A 329 25.52 -2.73 -0.18
C VAL A 329 25.25 -1.23 -0.08
N MET A 330 26.30 -0.42 0.11
CA MET A 330 26.18 1.04 0.10
C MET A 330 25.75 1.53 -1.28
N TRP A 331 24.84 2.51 -1.27
CA TRP A 331 24.31 3.14 -2.49
C TRP A 331 23.60 2.16 -3.44
N GLN A 332 23.33 0.92 -3.00
CA GLN A 332 22.50 -0.01 -3.77
C GLN A 332 21.01 0.24 -3.48
N PRO A 333 20.10 -0.12 -4.42
CA PRO A 333 18.67 -0.06 -4.18
C PRO A 333 18.30 -0.87 -2.94
N MET A 334 17.50 -0.27 -2.05
CA MET A 334 17.09 -0.89 -0.79
C MET A 334 16.53 -2.32 -1.00
N LYS A 335 15.71 -2.52 -2.05
CA LYS A 335 15.13 -3.83 -2.37
C LYS A 335 16.21 -4.88 -2.63
N LYS A 336 17.25 -4.55 -3.42
CA LYS A 336 18.36 -5.48 -3.73
C LYS A 336 19.18 -5.82 -2.48
N SER A 337 19.45 -4.83 -1.66
CA SER A 337 20.18 -5.03 -0.41
C SER A 337 19.39 -5.88 0.59
N ILE A 338 18.08 -5.64 0.71
CA ILE A 338 17.20 -6.47 1.55
C ILE A 338 17.14 -7.92 1.05
N GLN A 339 17.06 -8.15 -0.26
CA GLN A 339 17.08 -9.50 -0.83
C GLN A 339 18.35 -10.29 -0.46
N LYS A 340 19.51 -9.61 -0.37
CA LYS A 340 20.75 -10.23 0.09
C LYS A 340 20.75 -10.54 1.59
N ILE A 341 20.08 -9.74 2.41
CA ILE A 341 19.93 -9.97 3.86
C ILE A 341 18.94 -11.11 4.14
N ARG A 342 17.83 -11.17 3.39
CA ARG A 342 16.87 -12.28 3.43
C ARG A 342 17.47 -13.56 2.87
N GLY A 343 16.81 -14.69 3.07
CA GLY A 343 17.22 -15.99 2.52
C GLY A 343 16.55 -17.14 3.25
N ARG A 344 16.90 -18.36 2.87
CA ARG A 344 16.30 -19.58 3.42
C ARG A 344 16.62 -19.73 4.92
N LYS A 345 15.63 -20.20 5.70
CA LYS A 345 15.80 -20.57 7.12
C LYS A 345 17.01 -21.47 7.31
N GLY A 346 17.79 -21.20 8.36
CA GLY A 346 18.98 -21.97 8.72
C GLY A 346 20.25 -21.62 7.92
N THR A 347 20.17 -20.71 6.94
CA THR A 347 21.36 -20.24 6.20
C THR A 347 22.08 -19.13 6.94
N ARG A 348 23.44 -19.10 6.82
CA ARG A 348 24.26 -18.06 7.44
C ARG A 348 24.37 -16.82 6.56
N VAL A 349 24.33 -15.66 7.20
CA VAL A 349 24.61 -14.36 6.60
C VAL A 349 25.52 -13.58 7.54
N THR A 350 26.57 -12.96 7.01
CA THR A 350 27.40 -12.03 7.77
C THR A 350 27.09 -10.62 7.33
N LEU A 351 26.73 -9.76 8.29
CA LEU A 351 26.48 -8.35 8.08
C LEU A 351 27.71 -7.54 8.50
N GLU A 352 28.17 -6.66 7.63
CA GLU A 352 29.15 -5.64 7.99
C GLU A 352 28.41 -4.39 8.43
N VAL A 353 28.61 -4.00 9.71
CA VAL A 353 27.79 -3.00 10.40
C VAL A 353 28.66 -1.85 10.89
N LEU A 354 28.20 -0.63 10.66
CA LEU A 354 28.71 0.59 11.28
C LEU A 354 27.90 0.87 12.54
N PRO A 355 28.48 0.78 13.75
CA PRO A 355 27.76 1.07 14.99
C PRO A 355 27.33 2.55 15.07
N ARG A 356 26.12 2.83 15.56
CA ARG A 356 25.66 4.18 15.84
C ARG A 356 26.61 4.97 16.78
N SER A 357 27.32 4.27 17.66
CA SER A 357 28.29 4.84 18.59
C SER A 357 29.55 5.39 17.93
N ASP A 358 29.80 5.06 16.65
CA ASP A 358 30.93 5.59 15.89
C ASP A 358 30.44 6.40 14.67
N PRO A 359 30.15 7.69 14.85
CA PRO A 359 29.69 8.55 13.76
C PRO A 359 30.75 8.80 12.68
N THR A 360 32.02 8.44 12.92
CA THR A 360 33.11 8.58 11.95
C THR A 360 33.11 7.47 10.89
N GLY A 361 32.42 6.34 11.19
CA GLY A 361 32.37 5.17 10.31
C GLY A 361 33.68 4.42 10.20
N ALA A 362 34.65 4.67 11.11
CA ALA A 362 35.94 4.00 11.12
C ALA A 362 35.85 2.55 11.64
N THR A 363 34.87 2.26 12.51
CA THR A 363 34.72 0.94 13.11
C THR A 363 33.69 0.13 12.32
N ARG A 364 34.15 -0.87 11.57
CA ARG A 364 33.28 -1.86 10.90
C ARG A 364 33.28 -3.17 11.70
N LYS A 365 32.10 -3.68 12.00
CA LYS A 365 31.94 -4.96 12.69
C LYS A 365 31.30 -5.97 11.76
N GLN A 366 31.91 -7.15 11.64
CA GLN A 366 31.29 -8.27 10.94
C GLN A 366 30.57 -9.17 11.94
N ILE A 367 29.28 -9.35 11.73
CA ILE A 367 28.41 -10.09 12.64
C ILE A 367 27.71 -11.18 11.83
N GLU A 368 28.04 -12.43 12.13
CA GLU A 368 27.39 -13.58 11.51
C GLU A 368 26.08 -13.88 12.26
N LEU A 369 25.01 -14.06 11.49
CA LEU A 369 23.68 -14.43 11.95
C LEU A 369 23.18 -15.64 11.15
N VAL A 370 22.38 -16.47 11.79
CA VAL A 370 21.64 -17.56 11.13
C VAL A 370 20.22 -17.08 10.88
N ARG A 371 19.80 -17.09 9.62
CA ARG A 371 18.43 -16.68 9.25
C ARG A 371 17.41 -17.63 9.87
N ASP A 372 16.36 -17.05 10.42
CA ASP A 372 15.23 -17.80 10.94
C ASP A 372 13.90 -17.17 10.52
N GLU A 373 12.83 -17.87 10.78
CA GLU A 373 11.46 -17.43 10.56
C GLU A 373 11.07 -16.39 11.61
N ILE A 374 10.71 -15.21 11.15
CA ILE A 374 10.28 -14.07 11.97
C ILE A 374 8.77 -13.97 11.84
N LYS A 375 8.07 -14.06 12.95
CA LYS A 375 6.63 -13.95 12.99
C LYS A 375 6.22 -12.48 12.96
N LEU A 376 5.39 -12.10 11.99
CA LEU A 376 4.83 -10.76 11.88
C LEU A 376 3.56 -10.68 12.75
N GLU A 377 3.72 -10.72 14.07
CA GLU A 377 2.59 -10.75 15.01
C GLU A 377 1.76 -9.46 14.96
N ASP A 378 2.38 -8.33 14.64
CA ASP A 378 1.69 -7.04 14.48
C ASP A 378 0.71 -6.99 13.30
N GLN A 379 0.82 -7.94 12.37
CA GLN A 379 -0.08 -8.10 11.23
C GLN A 379 -1.11 -9.22 11.44
N ALA A 380 -1.15 -9.84 12.62
CA ALA A 380 -2.12 -10.87 12.95
C ALA A 380 -3.45 -10.25 13.43
N ALA A 381 -4.49 -11.08 13.51
CA ALA A 381 -5.75 -10.71 14.12
C ALA A 381 -5.54 -10.23 15.57
N THR A 382 -6.27 -9.21 15.98
CA THR A 382 -6.26 -8.71 17.36
C THR A 382 -7.65 -8.69 17.93
N GLY A 383 -7.77 -8.94 19.23
CA GLY A 383 -9.07 -8.98 19.90
C GLY A 383 -9.03 -8.38 21.30
N ARG A 384 -10.12 -7.75 21.70
CA ARG A 384 -10.31 -7.19 23.04
C ARG A 384 -11.79 -7.14 23.43
N VAL A 385 -12.05 -6.99 24.71
CA VAL A 385 -13.41 -6.75 25.23
C VAL A 385 -13.56 -5.29 25.61
N GLU A 386 -14.57 -4.65 25.05
CA GLU A 386 -14.94 -3.26 25.35
C GLU A 386 -16.13 -3.22 26.30
N ARG A 387 -16.16 -2.23 27.17
CA ARG A 387 -17.32 -1.91 28.02
C ARG A 387 -18.02 -0.69 27.41
N VAL A 388 -19.21 -0.89 26.93
CA VAL A 388 -20.01 0.13 26.25
C VAL A 388 -21.24 0.45 27.07
N GLU A 389 -21.38 1.71 27.43
CA GLU A 389 -22.57 2.22 28.13
C GLU A 389 -23.52 2.86 27.13
N LEU A 390 -24.78 2.40 27.14
CA LEU A 390 -25.86 2.98 26.33
C LEU A 390 -27.18 2.92 27.10
N GLY A 391 -27.82 4.08 27.26
CA GLY A 391 -29.11 4.17 27.95
C GLY A 391 -29.08 3.68 29.41
N GLY A 392 -27.99 3.88 30.15
CA GLY A 392 -27.78 3.47 31.52
C GLY A 392 -27.46 1.97 31.68
N VAL A 393 -27.25 1.23 30.58
CA VAL A 393 -26.87 -0.17 30.60
C VAL A 393 -25.41 -0.30 30.07
N THR A 394 -24.54 -0.89 30.90
CA THR A 394 -23.18 -1.23 30.52
C THR A 394 -23.11 -2.67 30.00
N ARG A 395 -22.64 -2.85 28.77
CA ARG A 395 -22.47 -4.16 28.12
C ARG A 395 -20.99 -4.48 27.91
N LYS A 396 -20.65 -5.76 27.99
CA LYS A 396 -19.35 -6.28 27.55
C LYS A 396 -19.47 -6.73 26.09
N LEU A 397 -18.73 -6.11 25.19
CA LEU A 397 -18.76 -6.40 23.76
C LEU A 397 -17.37 -6.85 23.27
N GLY A 398 -17.32 -7.93 22.51
CA GLY A 398 -16.11 -8.38 21.85
C GLY A 398 -15.79 -7.49 20.64
N TYR A 399 -14.54 -7.25 20.43
CA TYR A 399 -14.01 -6.61 19.22
C TYR A 399 -12.90 -7.47 18.65
N VAL A 400 -12.96 -7.78 17.36
CA VAL A 400 -11.89 -8.42 16.59
C VAL A 400 -11.59 -7.58 15.39
N TYR A 401 -10.33 -7.14 15.25
CA TYR A 401 -9.81 -6.57 14.03
C TYR A 401 -9.03 -7.63 13.26
N LEU A 402 -9.38 -7.86 12.01
CA LEU A 402 -8.73 -8.80 11.11
C LEU A 402 -8.11 -8.05 9.94
N PRO A 403 -6.79 -7.84 9.90
CA PRO A 403 -6.12 -7.06 8.84
C PRO A 403 -6.03 -7.79 7.49
N GLY A 404 -6.11 -9.12 7.47
CA GLY A 404 -6.03 -9.94 6.26
C GLY A 404 -6.38 -11.39 6.53
N PHE A 405 -6.72 -12.13 5.48
CA PHE A 405 -7.02 -13.57 5.56
C PHE A 405 -5.73 -14.39 5.33
N TYR A 406 -4.81 -14.30 6.30
CA TYR A 406 -3.56 -15.04 6.30
C TYR A 406 -3.77 -16.50 6.70
N GLY A 407 -2.95 -17.39 6.13
CA GLY A 407 -2.95 -18.80 6.48
C GLY A 407 -1.91 -19.58 5.70
N THR A 408 -1.30 -20.55 6.35
CA THR A 408 -0.28 -21.40 5.74
C THR A 408 -0.94 -22.39 4.78
N MET A 409 -0.55 -22.34 3.50
CA MET A 409 -1.14 -23.21 2.47
C MET A 409 -0.52 -24.60 2.43
N ASP A 410 0.77 -24.72 2.73
CA ASP A 410 1.58 -25.92 2.50
C ASP A 410 1.73 -26.83 3.74
N LYS A 411 1.15 -26.40 4.89
CA LYS A 411 1.25 -27.13 6.15
C LYS A 411 -0.11 -27.66 6.60
N LYS A 412 -0.11 -28.76 7.32
CA LYS A 412 -1.28 -29.28 8.02
C LYS A 412 -1.46 -28.55 9.34
N MET A 413 -2.67 -28.55 9.89
CA MET A 413 -2.99 -27.91 11.18
C MET A 413 -2.11 -28.45 12.35
N SER A 414 -1.65 -29.70 12.26
CA SER A 414 -0.77 -30.33 13.24
C SER A 414 0.70 -29.95 13.12
N ASP A 415 1.08 -29.29 12.01
CA ASP A 415 2.49 -29.06 11.71
C ASP A 415 3.01 -27.84 12.48
N PRO A 416 4.26 -27.85 12.95
CA PRO A 416 4.89 -26.71 13.59
C PRO A 416 4.88 -25.48 12.65
N GLY A 417 4.51 -24.32 13.19
CA GLY A 417 4.44 -23.07 12.43
C GLY A 417 3.22 -22.98 11.50
N PHE A 418 2.18 -23.81 11.65
CA PHE A 418 0.91 -23.61 10.99
C PHE A 418 0.26 -22.30 11.48
N ARG A 419 -0.19 -21.47 10.55
CA ARG A 419 -0.88 -20.19 10.81
C ARG A 419 -2.27 -20.23 10.19
N SER A 420 -3.24 -19.62 10.88
CA SER A 420 -4.61 -19.48 10.40
C SER A 420 -5.28 -18.32 11.11
N CYS A 421 -5.76 -17.34 10.37
CA CYS A 421 -6.51 -16.23 10.95
C CYS A 421 -7.82 -16.70 11.59
N ALA A 422 -8.47 -17.70 11.02
CA ALA A 422 -9.69 -18.28 11.59
C ALA A 422 -9.45 -18.92 12.96
N LEU A 423 -8.30 -19.60 13.16
CA LEU A 423 -7.93 -20.14 14.47
C LEU A 423 -7.60 -19.03 15.47
N ASP A 424 -6.91 -17.98 15.05
CA ASP A 424 -6.59 -16.86 15.93
C ASP A 424 -7.89 -16.16 16.38
N VAL A 425 -8.82 -15.91 15.46
CA VAL A 425 -10.15 -15.38 15.80
C VAL A 425 -10.91 -16.34 16.73
N SER A 426 -10.84 -17.66 16.49
CA SER A 426 -11.54 -18.63 17.35
C SER A 426 -11.09 -18.59 18.81
N ARG A 427 -9.78 -18.31 19.06
CA ARG A 427 -9.26 -18.13 20.43
C ARG A 427 -9.86 -16.90 21.09
N TYR A 428 -9.90 -15.75 20.39
CA TYR A 428 -10.57 -14.56 20.91
C TYR A 428 -12.05 -14.79 21.20
N LEU A 429 -12.76 -15.53 20.33
CA LEU A 429 -14.17 -15.86 20.58
C LEU A 429 -14.36 -16.75 21.83
N ALA A 430 -13.45 -17.69 22.08
CA ALA A 430 -13.47 -18.50 23.30
C ALA A 430 -13.25 -17.62 24.55
N ASP A 431 -12.28 -16.69 24.50
CA ASP A 431 -12.02 -15.74 25.57
C ASP A 431 -13.25 -14.83 25.82
N PHE A 432 -13.88 -14.32 24.76
CA PHE A 432 -15.10 -13.49 24.86
C PHE A 432 -16.27 -14.26 25.48
N ASN A 433 -16.45 -15.50 25.12
CA ASN A 433 -17.47 -16.35 25.75
C ASN A 433 -17.17 -16.56 27.26
N SER A 434 -15.89 -16.75 27.62
CA SER A 434 -15.49 -16.99 29.02
C SER A 434 -15.76 -15.79 29.94
N VAL A 435 -15.58 -14.56 29.40
CA VAL A 435 -15.85 -13.32 30.15
C VAL A 435 -17.27 -12.81 30.02
N GLY A 436 -18.15 -13.55 29.32
CA GLY A 436 -19.56 -13.24 29.14
C GLY A 436 -19.80 -12.04 28.20
N ALA A 437 -19.03 -11.87 27.13
CA ALA A 437 -19.32 -10.85 26.12
C ALA A 437 -20.69 -11.11 25.48
N GLU A 438 -21.48 -10.06 25.28
CA GLU A 438 -22.88 -10.14 24.86
C GLU A 438 -23.08 -10.04 23.35
N GLY A 439 -22.05 -9.61 22.60
CA GLY A 439 -22.03 -9.46 21.15
C GLY A 439 -20.62 -9.24 20.63
N LEU A 440 -20.47 -9.15 19.30
CA LEU A 440 -19.19 -9.02 18.60
C LEU A 440 -19.26 -7.96 17.51
N VAL A 441 -18.24 -7.10 17.45
CA VAL A 441 -17.86 -6.33 16.26
C VAL A 441 -16.70 -7.05 15.59
N LEU A 442 -16.91 -7.54 14.36
CA LEU A 442 -15.87 -8.06 13.48
C LEU A 442 -15.46 -6.97 12.50
N ASP A 443 -14.29 -6.38 12.71
CA ASP A 443 -13.78 -5.27 11.92
C ASP A 443 -12.90 -5.79 10.77
N LEU A 444 -13.38 -5.63 9.55
CA LEU A 444 -12.70 -5.98 8.29
C LEU A 444 -12.29 -4.74 7.49
N ARG A 445 -12.31 -3.55 8.08
CA ARG A 445 -11.87 -2.33 7.40
C ARG A 445 -10.39 -2.42 7.03
N GLY A 446 -10.05 -2.00 5.81
CA GLY A 446 -8.69 -2.09 5.28
C GLY A 446 -8.23 -3.50 4.92
N ASN A 447 -9.09 -4.51 5.04
CA ASN A 447 -8.74 -5.90 4.77
C ASN A 447 -8.94 -6.25 3.28
N GLY A 448 -7.86 -6.27 2.50
CA GLY A 448 -7.87 -6.58 1.06
C GLY A 448 -8.18 -8.05 0.70
N GLY A 449 -8.46 -8.92 1.68
CA GLY A 449 -8.77 -10.33 1.46
C GLY A 449 -7.60 -11.25 1.82
N GLY A 450 -7.40 -12.31 1.04
CA GLY A 450 -6.38 -13.34 1.24
C GLY A 450 -6.90 -14.73 0.92
N SER A 451 -6.65 -15.69 1.80
CA SER A 451 -6.97 -17.10 1.62
C SER A 451 -8.49 -17.37 1.60
N LEU A 452 -8.98 -17.95 0.50
CA LEU A 452 -10.35 -18.40 0.37
C LEU A 452 -10.71 -19.47 1.42
N ARG A 453 -9.77 -20.37 1.73
CA ARG A 453 -9.94 -21.40 2.78
C ARG A 453 -10.19 -20.75 4.14
N GLU A 454 -9.42 -19.73 4.48
CA GLU A 454 -9.57 -19.00 5.75
C GLU A 454 -10.92 -18.27 5.83
N ALA A 455 -11.42 -17.72 4.71
CA ALA A 455 -12.75 -17.11 4.68
C ALA A 455 -13.86 -18.12 4.99
N VAL A 456 -13.78 -19.34 4.46
CA VAL A 456 -14.72 -20.43 4.77
C VAL A 456 -14.59 -20.86 6.23
N MET A 457 -13.36 -21.04 6.72
CA MET A 457 -13.11 -21.42 8.12
C MET A 457 -13.58 -20.35 9.11
N LEU A 458 -13.37 -19.06 8.79
CA LEU A 458 -13.88 -17.97 9.63
C LEU A 458 -15.40 -17.93 9.64
N SER A 459 -16.04 -18.10 8.49
CA SER A 459 -17.52 -18.17 8.39
C SER A 459 -18.08 -19.31 9.23
N ALA A 460 -17.37 -20.45 9.30
CA ALA A 460 -17.76 -21.62 10.08
C ALA A 460 -17.78 -21.38 11.60
N LEU A 461 -17.17 -20.33 12.10
CA LEU A 461 -17.22 -19.96 13.52
C LEU A 461 -18.62 -19.41 13.92
N PHE A 462 -19.43 -19.01 12.94
CA PHE A 462 -20.70 -18.30 13.16
C PHE A 462 -21.94 -19.02 12.63
N VAL A 463 -21.79 -20.06 11.79
CA VAL A 463 -22.89 -20.74 11.09
C VAL A 463 -22.76 -22.25 11.21
N ALA A 464 -23.90 -22.93 11.40
CA ALA A 464 -23.94 -24.37 11.67
C ALA A 464 -23.76 -25.29 10.46
N GLY A 465 -23.74 -24.73 9.24
CA GLY A 465 -23.62 -25.52 8.01
C GLY A 465 -24.15 -24.78 6.79
N GLY A 466 -23.99 -25.39 5.63
CA GLY A 466 -24.49 -24.84 4.36
C GLY A 466 -23.41 -24.16 3.52
N PRO A 467 -23.76 -23.69 2.31
CA PRO A 467 -22.83 -23.06 1.40
C PRO A 467 -22.33 -21.71 1.93
N VAL A 468 -21.03 -21.43 1.81
CA VAL A 468 -20.45 -20.11 2.17
C VAL A 468 -20.33 -19.22 0.93
N VAL A 469 -19.85 -19.79 -0.14
CA VAL A 469 -19.59 -19.11 -1.41
C VAL A 469 -19.75 -20.09 -2.55
N GLN A 470 -20.24 -19.61 -3.69
CA GLN A 470 -20.29 -20.39 -4.91
C GLN A 470 -19.11 -19.98 -5.81
N ILE A 471 -18.49 -20.94 -6.47
CA ILE A 471 -17.35 -20.74 -7.37
C ILE A 471 -17.74 -21.27 -8.73
N ARG A 472 -17.55 -20.44 -9.77
CA ARG A 472 -17.72 -20.82 -11.16
C ARG A 472 -16.37 -20.73 -11.86
N ASP A 473 -15.84 -21.85 -12.24
CA ASP A 473 -14.75 -21.92 -13.21
C ASP A 473 -15.29 -22.04 -14.64
N VAL A 474 -14.43 -22.35 -15.60
CA VAL A 474 -14.80 -22.50 -17.02
C VAL A 474 -15.78 -23.65 -17.25
N ARG A 475 -15.78 -24.68 -16.41
CA ARG A 475 -16.48 -25.95 -16.63
C ARG A 475 -17.63 -26.17 -15.66
N THR A 476 -17.47 -25.73 -14.43
CA THR A 476 -18.35 -26.13 -13.31
C THR A 476 -18.77 -24.94 -12.48
N VAL A 477 -19.92 -25.12 -11.81
CA VAL A 477 -20.33 -24.29 -10.68
C VAL A 477 -20.39 -25.19 -9.45
N GLY A 478 -19.67 -24.82 -8.41
CA GLY A 478 -19.65 -25.56 -7.16
C GLY A 478 -19.78 -24.61 -5.97
N SER A 479 -20.07 -25.17 -4.80
CA SER A 479 -20.09 -24.42 -3.54
C SER A 479 -18.98 -24.90 -2.61
N LEU A 480 -18.47 -24.00 -1.78
CA LEU A 480 -17.63 -24.36 -0.63
C LEU A 480 -18.53 -24.37 0.62
N PRO A 481 -18.90 -25.54 1.14
CA PRO A 481 -19.82 -25.63 2.26
C PRO A 481 -19.10 -25.72 3.60
N ILE A 482 -19.79 -25.29 4.65
CA ILE A 482 -19.57 -25.69 6.02
C ILE A 482 -20.30 -27.03 6.23
N PRO A 483 -19.65 -28.04 6.81
CA PRO A 483 -20.31 -29.32 7.09
C PRO A 483 -21.58 -29.14 7.93
N PRO A 484 -22.65 -29.91 7.69
CA PRO A 484 -23.86 -29.89 8.54
C PRO A 484 -23.51 -30.27 9.97
N GLY A 485 -24.13 -29.58 10.93
CA GLY A 485 -23.87 -29.83 12.35
C GLY A 485 -22.59 -29.23 12.90
N ASN A 486 -21.92 -28.38 12.15
CA ASN A 486 -20.74 -27.65 12.60
C ASN A 486 -21.05 -26.87 13.89
N PRO A 487 -20.24 -27.01 14.97
CA PRO A 487 -20.47 -26.27 16.22
C PRO A 487 -20.18 -24.76 15.98
N ILE A 488 -21.12 -23.93 16.39
CA ILE A 488 -20.99 -22.47 16.31
C ILE A 488 -20.13 -21.99 17.47
N ALA A 489 -18.98 -21.37 17.18
CA ALA A 489 -18.06 -20.87 18.19
C ALA A 489 -18.59 -19.62 18.92
N PHE A 490 -19.34 -18.75 18.21
CA PHE A 490 -19.94 -17.55 18.79
C PHE A 490 -21.39 -17.40 18.34
N ARG A 491 -22.32 -17.47 19.30
CA ARG A 491 -23.76 -17.56 19.04
C ARG A 491 -24.54 -16.26 19.24
N LYS A 492 -23.89 -15.25 19.81
CA LYS A 492 -24.50 -13.97 20.18
C LYS A 492 -24.55 -13.03 18.97
N PRO A 493 -25.28 -11.90 19.02
CA PRO A 493 -25.32 -10.93 17.91
C PRO A 493 -23.96 -10.52 17.41
N VAL A 494 -23.83 -10.36 16.08
CA VAL A 494 -22.60 -9.94 15.39
C VAL A 494 -22.92 -8.79 14.46
N VAL A 495 -22.08 -7.77 14.45
CA VAL A 495 -21.98 -6.79 13.37
C VAL A 495 -20.63 -6.90 12.68
N VAL A 496 -20.63 -6.72 11.37
CA VAL A 496 -19.40 -6.72 10.55
C VAL A 496 -19.15 -5.30 10.06
N LEU A 497 -17.99 -4.76 10.37
CA LEU A 497 -17.61 -3.42 9.94
C LEU A 497 -16.70 -3.51 8.71
N THR A 498 -17.08 -2.81 7.63
CA THR A 498 -16.38 -2.84 6.33
C THR A 498 -16.14 -1.43 5.79
N ASP A 499 -15.18 -1.31 4.89
CA ASP A 499 -14.91 -0.09 4.13
C ASP A 499 -14.64 -0.37 2.64
N ARG A 500 -14.33 0.67 1.86
CA ARG A 500 -13.99 0.55 0.43
C ARG A 500 -12.73 -0.28 0.15
N ALA A 501 -11.87 -0.51 1.14
CA ALA A 501 -10.69 -1.36 1.02
C ALA A 501 -10.96 -2.82 1.41
N SER A 502 -12.13 -3.12 2.00
CA SER A 502 -12.55 -4.51 2.27
C SER A 502 -12.82 -5.23 0.96
N ALA A 503 -12.02 -6.26 0.63
CA ALA A 503 -12.07 -6.91 -0.68
C ALA A 503 -12.00 -8.44 -0.61
N SER A 504 -12.48 -9.13 -1.66
CA SER A 504 -12.25 -10.57 -1.89
C SER A 504 -12.74 -11.45 -0.72
N ALA A 505 -11.85 -12.09 0.05
CA ALA A 505 -12.18 -12.94 1.20
C ALA A 505 -13.02 -12.18 2.26
N SER A 506 -12.77 -10.88 2.48
CA SER A 506 -13.59 -10.03 3.34
C SER A 506 -15.02 -9.93 2.82
N GLU A 507 -15.17 -9.79 1.50
CA GLU A 507 -16.47 -9.71 0.84
C GLU A 507 -17.22 -11.05 0.89
N ILE A 508 -16.49 -12.18 0.86
CA ILE A 508 -17.06 -13.51 1.05
C ILE A 508 -17.65 -13.63 2.44
N VAL A 509 -16.89 -13.29 3.48
CA VAL A 509 -17.35 -13.41 4.89
C VAL A 509 -18.49 -12.43 5.17
N ALA A 510 -18.33 -11.14 4.83
CA ALA A 510 -19.36 -10.13 5.05
C ALA A 510 -20.66 -10.50 4.30
N GLY A 511 -20.54 -10.87 3.02
CA GLY A 511 -21.68 -11.26 2.19
C GLY A 511 -22.37 -12.54 2.68
N HIS A 512 -21.59 -13.54 3.11
CA HIS A 512 -22.15 -14.79 3.65
C HIS A 512 -22.92 -14.56 4.97
N LEU A 513 -22.32 -13.80 5.90
CA LEU A 513 -22.98 -13.52 7.18
C LEU A 513 -24.22 -12.63 7.00
N GLN A 514 -24.21 -11.72 6.01
CA GLN A 514 -25.37 -10.92 5.62
C GLN A 514 -26.48 -11.80 5.01
N ASP A 515 -26.16 -12.62 4.00
CA ASP A 515 -27.12 -13.46 3.28
C ASP A 515 -27.78 -14.50 4.19
N THR A 516 -27.03 -15.03 5.16
CA THR A 516 -27.55 -15.96 6.17
C THR A 516 -28.30 -15.27 7.31
N GLY A 517 -28.40 -13.94 7.29
CA GLY A 517 -29.01 -13.14 8.36
C GLY A 517 -28.26 -13.24 9.68
N ARG A 518 -27.02 -13.71 9.68
CA ARG A 518 -26.20 -13.97 10.86
C ARG A 518 -25.55 -12.72 11.43
N ALA A 519 -25.27 -11.72 10.59
CA ALA A 519 -24.74 -10.44 10.99
C ALA A 519 -25.38 -9.29 10.21
N ILE A 520 -25.25 -8.08 10.74
CA ILE A 520 -25.56 -6.82 10.07
C ILE A 520 -24.23 -6.22 9.62
N VAL A 521 -24.15 -5.77 8.36
CA VAL A 521 -22.96 -5.16 7.79
C VAL A 521 -23.05 -3.64 7.92
N LEU A 522 -22.06 -3.03 8.52
CA LEU A 522 -21.94 -1.58 8.76
C LEU A 522 -20.73 -1.03 8.03
N GLY A 523 -20.73 0.25 7.72
CA GLY A 523 -19.56 0.95 7.19
C GLY A 523 -19.82 1.70 5.90
N ASP A 524 -18.85 1.73 4.99
CA ASP A 524 -18.96 2.41 3.71
C ASP A 524 -20.10 1.86 2.87
N ARG A 525 -20.64 2.67 1.98
CA ARG A 525 -21.80 2.32 1.13
C ARG A 525 -21.68 0.92 0.52
N ARG A 526 -20.48 0.52 0.14
CA ARG A 526 -20.15 -0.82 -0.37
C ARG A 526 -18.67 -1.13 -0.19
N THR A 527 -18.31 -2.37 -0.22
CA THR A 527 -16.92 -2.84 -0.24
C THR A 527 -16.26 -2.63 -1.60
N HIS A 528 -15.04 -3.12 -1.80
CA HIS A 528 -14.22 -2.93 -3.00
C HIS A 528 -14.89 -3.40 -4.29
N GLY A 529 -15.48 -4.60 -4.29
CA GLY A 529 -16.14 -5.18 -5.46
C GLY A 529 -15.32 -6.21 -6.21
N LYS A 530 -14.38 -6.94 -5.58
CA LYS A 530 -13.63 -8.01 -6.22
C LYS A 530 -14.40 -9.33 -6.14
N GLY A 531 -14.68 -9.94 -7.30
CA GLY A 531 -15.43 -11.19 -7.43
C GLY A 531 -14.67 -12.30 -8.16
N THR A 532 -13.33 -12.24 -8.20
CA THR A 532 -12.47 -13.18 -8.93
C THR A 532 -11.56 -13.98 -8.02
N VAL A 533 -11.28 -15.22 -8.44
CA VAL A 533 -10.36 -16.14 -7.76
C VAL A 533 -9.12 -16.34 -8.62
N GLN A 534 -7.95 -16.12 -8.01
CA GLN A 534 -6.66 -16.35 -8.66
C GLN A 534 -6.03 -17.65 -8.19
N SER A 535 -5.38 -18.34 -9.14
CA SER A 535 -4.49 -19.46 -8.85
C SER A 535 -3.05 -19.09 -9.18
N VAL A 536 -2.14 -19.38 -8.29
CA VAL A 536 -0.70 -19.20 -8.50
C VAL A 536 -0.13 -20.46 -9.10
N MET A 537 0.50 -20.35 -10.28
CA MET A 537 1.02 -21.48 -11.05
C MET A 537 2.49 -21.24 -11.38
N GLY A 538 3.34 -22.24 -11.11
CA GLY A 538 4.75 -22.22 -11.51
C GLY A 538 4.90 -22.24 -13.03
N MET A 539 5.86 -21.50 -13.55
CA MET A 539 6.10 -21.41 -14.99
C MET A 539 7.17 -22.38 -15.52
N GLY A 540 7.61 -23.32 -14.72
CA GLY A 540 8.65 -24.30 -15.05
C GLY A 540 9.79 -24.24 -14.06
N PRO A 541 11.07 -24.16 -14.51
CA PRO A 541 12.20 -23.99 -13.59
C PRO A 541 12.02 -22.78 -12.67
N ASP A 542 12.46 -22.84 -11.42
CA ASP A 542 12.29 -21.79 -10.40
C ASP A 542 12.64 -20.40 -10.91
N LYS A 543 13.71 -20.29 -11.69
CA LYS A 543 14.13 -19.03 -12.33
C LYS A 543 13.13 -18.42 -13.34
N TYR A 544 12.05 -19.12 -13.67
CA TYR A 544 11.00 -18.60 -14.56
C TYR A 544 9.91 -17.87 -13.76
N GLY A 545 9.94 -17.98 -12.43
CA GLY A 545 8.92 -17.39 -11.58
C GLY A 545 7.58 -18.11 -11.67
N SER A 546 6.53 -17.37 -11.40
CA SER A 546 5.15 -17.87 -11.36
C SER A 546 4.20 -16.89 -12.04
N THR A 547 3.03 -17.38 -12.40
CA THR A 547 1.93 -16.51 -12.84
C THR A 547 0.74 -16.66 -11.89
N LYS A 548 0.11 -15.55 -11.57
CA LYS A 548 -1.16 -15.49 -10.86
C LYS A 548 -2.25 -15.26 -11.88
N ILE A 549 -3.09 -16.27 -12.14
CA ILE A 549 -4.12 -16.23 -13.18
C ILE A 549 -5.50 -16.27 -12.54
N THR A 550 -6.41 -15.44 -13.03
CA THR A 550 -7.83 -15.50 -12.67
C THR A 550 -8.46 -16.74 -13.31
N THR A 551 -8.69 -17.80 -12.52
CA THR A 551 -9.18 -19.11 -12.97
C THR A 551 -10.67 -19.31 -12.73
N ALA A 552 -11.28 -18.52 -11.83
CA ALA A 552 -12.68 -18.62 -11.50
C ALA A 552 -13.26 -17.27 -11.04
N ARG A 553 -14.58 -17.23 -10.98
CA ARG A 553 -15.34 -16.16 -10.34
C ARG A 553 -16.05 -16.73 -9.12
N PHE A 554 -16.19 -15.92 -8.07
CA PHE A 554 -17.02 -16.32 -6.94
C PHE A 554 -18.30 -15.50 -6.87
N TYR A 555 -19.29 -16.10 -6.23
CA TYR A 555 -20.63 -15.57 -6.08
C TYR A 555 -21.11 -15.78 -4.66
N ARG A 556 -21.86 -14.85 -4.16
CA ARG A 556 -22.63 -15.00 -2.92
C ARG A 556 -23.60 -16.17 -3.05
N ILE A 557 -24.05 -16.69 -1.92
CA ILE A 557 -25.02 -17.78 -1.91
C ILE A 557 -26.37 -17.40 -2.53
N ASN A 558 -26.71 -16.11 -2.56
CA ASN A 558 -27.87 -15.56 -3.27
C ASN A 558 -27.70 -15.48 -4.80
N GLY A 559 -26.57 -15.94 -5.35
CA GLY A 559 -26.25 -15.98 -6.78
C GLY A 559 -25.68 -14.69 -7.36
N ARG A 560 -25.58 -13.59 -6.62
CA ARG A 560 -24.95 -12.34 -7.08
C ARG A 560 -23.44 -12.42 -6.93
N SER A 561 -22.70 -11.89 -7.92
CA SER A 561 -21.27 -11.68 -7.74
C SER A 561 -21.01 -10.44 -6.88
N THR A 562 -19.87 -10.40 -6.19
CA THR A 562 -19.36 -9.14 -5.61
C THR A 562 -18.62 -8.29 -6.65
N GLN A 563 -18.31 -8.87 -7.83
CA GLN A 563 -17.57 -8.18 -8.89
C GLN A 563 -18.22 -6.84 -9.23
N VAL A 564 -17.45 -5.74 -9.14
CA VAL A 564 -17.88 -4.37 -9.36
C VAL A 564 -18.85 -3.80 -8.29
N GLU A 565 -19.83 -4.59 -7.86
CA GLU A 565 -20.88 -4.14 -6.93
C GLU A 565 -20.47 -4.17 -5.45
N GLY A 566 -19.59 -5.09 -5.06
CA GLY A 566 -19.22 -5.30 -3.67
C GLY A 566 -20.33 -5.88 -2.80
N VAL A 567 -20.16 -5.78 -1.50
CA VAL A 567 -21.17 -6.04 -0.48
C VAL A 567 -21.68 -4.68 0.03
N GLY A 568 -22.96 -4.38 -0.15
CA GLY A 568 -23.57 -3.16 0.36
C GLY A 568 -23.72 -3.23 1.87
N ALA A 569 -23.41 -2.14 2.57
CA ALA A 569 -23.70 -2.04 4.00
C ALA A 569 -25.22 -1.98 4.25
N ASP A 570 -25.66 -2.68 5.30
CA ASP A 570 -27.04 -2.57 5.78
C ASP A 570 -27.28 -1.21 6.44
N ILE A 571 -26.27 -0.69 7.16
CA ILE A 571 -26.29 0.66 7.73
C ILE A 571 -25.04 1.40 7.30
N HIS A 572 -25.22 2.50 6.61
CA HIS A 572 -24.14 3.32 6.05
C HIS A 572 -23.50 4.21 7.13
N LEU A 573 -22.24 3.99 7.38
CA LEU A 573 -21.37 4.78 8.25
C LEU A 573 -20.08 5.12 7.45
N PRO A 574 -20.04 6.24 6.72
CA PRO A 574 -18.97 6.51 5.77
C PRO A 574 -17.61 6.70 6.46
N SER A 575 -16.56 6.11 5.87
CA SER A 575 -15.17 6.41 6.17
C SER A 575 -14.60 7.44 5.20
N LEU A 576 -13.37 7.91 5.43
CA LEU A 576 -12.67 8.74 4.46
C LEU A 576 -12.52 8.05 3.10
N LEU A 577 -12.41 6.71 3.07
CA LEU A 577 -12.29 5.93 1.85
C LEU A 577 -13.56 5.93 0.99
N ASP A 578 -14.75 6.12 1.60
CA ASP A 578 -16.02 6.20 0.86
C ASP A 578 -16.09 7.42 -0.08
N SER A 579 -15.25 8.43 0.20
CA SER A 579 -15.08 9.62 -0.63
C SER A 579 -14.09 9.48 -1.78
N LEU A 580 -13.29 8.41 -1.79
CA LEU A 580 -12.24 8.21 -2.78
C LEU A 580 -12.73 7.39 -3.98
N ASP A 581 -12.11 7.66 -5.13
CA ASP A 581 -12.42 6.96 -6.39
C ASP A 581 -11.66 5.62 -6.46
N ILE A 582 -11.95 4.72 -5.51
CA ILE A 582 -11.36 3.39 -5.38
C ILE A 582 -12.41 2.29 -5.53
N GLY A 583 -12.00 1.15 -6.03
CA GLY A 583 -12.86 -0.03 -6.23
C GLY A 583 -12.52 -0.77 -7.51
N GLU A 584 -13.09 -1.97 -7.66
CA GLU A 584 -12.89 -2.83 -8.82
C GLU A 584 -13.33 -2.16 -10.14
N ASP A 585 -14.41 -1.36 -10.08
CA ASP A 585 -14.95 -0.61 -11.23
C ASP A 585 -14.01 0.48 -11.76
N LYS A 586 -12.93 0.81 -11.03
CA LYS A 586 -11.91 1.79 -11.43
C LYS A 586 -10.67 1.15 -12.03
N LEU A 587 -10.57 -0.18 -11.94
CA LEU A 587 -9.41 -0.90 -12.46
C LEU A 587 -9.55 -1.14 -13.97
N PRO A 588 -8.49 -0.92 -14.76
CA PRO A 588 -8.49 -1.24 -16.18
C PRO A 588 -8.77 -2.73 -16.40
N ASN A 589 -9.58 -3.04 -17.42
CA ASN A 589 -9.92 -4.41 -17.80
C ASN A 589 -10.63 -5.24 -16.71
N ALA A 590 -11.25 -4.59 -15.71
CA ALA A 590 -12.06 -5.29 -14.70
C ALA A 590 -13.15 -6.14 -15.37
N LEU A 591 -13.34 -7.36 -14.86
CA LEU A 591 -14.38 -8.23 -15.38
C LEU A 591 -15.77 -7.67 -15.02
N PRO A 592 -16.77 -7.79 -15.90
CA PRO A 592 -18.10 -7.27 -15.63
C PRO A 592 -18.81 -8.08 -14.54
N PHE A 593 -19.75 -7.42 -13.86
CA PHE A 593 -20.71 -8.07 -12.96
C PHE A 593 -21.42 -9.24 -13.65
N SER A 594 -21.72 -10.28 -12.88
CA SER A 594 -22.49 -11.42 -13.37
C SER A 594 -23.30 -12.08 -12.23
N ARG A 595 -24.24 -12.95 -12.60
CA ARG A 595 -25.08 -13.73 -11.69
C ARG A 595 -25.10 -15.18 -12.10
N ILE A 596 -25.35 -16.04 -11.11
CA ILE A 596 -25.68 -17.47 -11.28
C ILE A 596 -26.96 -17.78 -10.47
N LEU A 597 -27.42 -19.01 -10.52
CA LEU A 597 -28.53 -19.45 -9.68
C LEU A 597 -28.12 -19.39 -8.21
N PRO A 598 -29.03 -18.96 -7.30
CA PRO A 598 -28.79 -19.04 -5.87
C PRO A 598 -28.49 -20.49 -5.45
N ALA A 599 -27.63 -20.65 -4.44
CA ALA A 599 -27.45 -21.92 -3.79
C ALA A 599 -28.68 -22.25 -2.93
N ASP A 600 -28.88 -23.53 -2.64
CA ASP A 600 -29.88 -23.95 -1.65
C ASP A 600 -29.32 -23.68 -0.23
N TYR A 601 -29.91 -22.72 0.49
CA TYR A 601 -29.54 -22.39 1.86
C TYR A 601 -30.71 -21.88 2.64
N SER A 602 -30.64 -22.04 3.97
CA SER A 602 -31.62 -21.49 4.90
C SER A 602 -30.95 -20.43 5.79
N PRO A 603 -31.62 -19.30 6.04
CA PRO A 603 -31.10 -18.30 6.96
C PRO A 603 -30.81 -18.88 8.34
N SER A 604 -29.63 -18.61 8.90
CA SER A 604 -29.28 -19.07 10.26
C SER A 604 -29.99 -18.25 11.33
N TRP A 605 -30.28 -17.00 11.00
CA TRP A 605 -31.00 -16.04 11.82
C TRP A 605 -31.66 -15.01 10.89
N ASN A 606 -32.39 -14.05 11.42
CA ASN A 606 -32.96 -12.97 10.63
C ASN A 606 -32.70 -11.62 11.33
N LEU A 607 -31.43 -11.26 11.43
CA LEU A 607 -31.05 -9.97 12.01
C LEU A 607 -31.42 -8.80 11.08
N GLY A 608 -31.51 -9.02 9.77
CA GLY A 608 -31.90 -8.01 8.80
C GLY A 608 -33.24 -7.32 9.08
N ARG A 609 -34.17 -8.00 9.79
CA ARG A 609 -35.44 -7.38 10.19
C ARG A 609 -35.34 -6.20 11.15
N TYR A 610 -34.17 -6.00 11.79
CA TYR A 610 -33.94 -4.90 12.72
C TYR A 610 -33.22 -3.71 12.07
N VAL A 611 -32.82 -3.80 10.79
CA VAL A 611 -31.98 -2.81 10.11
C VAL A 611 -32.64 -1.43 10.09
N ASP A 612 -33.93 -1.36 9.73
CA ASP A 612 -34.64 -0.07 9.65
C ASP A 612 -34.70 0.64 11.02
N GLU A 613 -35.01 -0.09 12.08
CA GLU A 613 -35.08 0.45 13.44
C GLU A 613 -33.69 0.87 13.94
N LEU A 614 -32.67 0.03 13.72
CA LEU A 614 -31.29 0.34 14.07
C LEU A 614 -30.76 1.56 13.31
N SER A 615 -31.08 1.67 12.02
CA SER A 615 -30.73 2.83 11.20
C SER A 615 -31.35 4.12 11.73
N ALA A 616 -32.64 4.06 12.13
CA ALA A 616 -33.33 5.21 12.70
C ALA A 616 -32.72 5.64 14.05
N LEU A 617 -32.40 4.69 14.93
CA LEU A 617 -31.76 4.97 16.23
C LEU A 617 -30.34 5.55 16.03
N SER A 618 -29.55 4.97 15.13
CA SER A 618 -28.24 5.46 14.79
C SER A 618 -28.30 6.89 14.23
N ALA A 619 -29.14 7.13 13.25
CA ALA A 619 -29.31 8.45 12.66
C ALA A 619 -29.72 9.52 13.68
N ALA A 620 -30.61 9.16 14.63
CA ALA A 620 -31.03 10.07 15.69
C ALA A 620 -29.84 10.45 16.60
N ARG A 621 -29.01 9.49 17.01
CA ARG A 621 -27.81 9.74 17.83
C ARG A 621 -26.76 10.58 17.11
N LEU A 622 -26.48 10.21 15.87
CA LEU A 622 -25.40 10.81 15.07
C LEU A 622 -25.72 12.26 14.69
N LYS A 623 -27.00 12.62 14.58
CA LYS A 623 -27.44 14.00 14.32
C LYS A 623 -26.93 14.98 15.38
N ASP A 624 -26.91 14.56 16.65
CA ASP A 624 -26.53 15.40 17.78
C ASP A 624 -25.07 15.18 18.23
N ASP A 625 -24.37 14.18 17.68
CA ASP A 625 -22.95 13.93 17.98
C ASP A 625 -22.06 14.91 17.20
N ALA A 626 -21.40 15.83 17.93
CA ALA A 626 -20.50 16.82 17.33
C ALA A 626 -19.26 16.19 16.69
N ARG A 627 -18.74 15.07 17.22
CA ARG A 627 -17.59 14.35 16.64
C ARG A 627 -17.97 13.73 15.30
N TYR A 628 -19.15 13.12 15.22
CA TYR A 628 -19.63 12.53 13.97
C TYR A 628 -19.90 13.60 12.91
N ARG A 629 -20.52 14.73 13.26
CA ARG A 629 -20.69 15.84 12.31
C ARG A 629 -19.34 16.29 11.76
N LYS A 630 -18.34 16.42 12.62
CA LYS A 630 -17.00 16.78 12.21
C LYS A 630 -16.37 15.72 11.30
N HIS A 631 -16.55 14.45 11.62
CA HIS A 631 -16.11 13.35 10.75
C HIS A 631 -16.75 13.43 9.36
N ILE A 632 -18.06 13.73 9.24
CA ILE A 632 -18.72 13.91 7.94
C ILE A 632 -18.17 15.13 7.20
N GLU A 633 -17.92 16.26 7.86
CA GLU A 633 -17.26 17.41 7.24
C GLU A 633 -15.89 17.03 6.67
N ASN A 634 -15.10 16.19 7.39
CA ASN A 634 -13.82 15.69 6.91
C ASN A 634 -13.98 14.78 5.68
N VAL A 635 -14.96 13.86 5.69
CA VAL A 635 -15.27 12.99 4.54
C VAL A 635 -15.64 13.82 3.29
N GLU A 636 -16.50 14.84 3.45
CA GLU A 636 -16.89 15.74 2.37
C GLU A 636 -15.71 16.60 1.89
N GLY A 637 -14.90 17.12 2.81
CA GLY A 637 -13.69 17.87 2.51
C GLY A 637 -12.67 17.02 1.74
N MET A 638 -12.44 15.78 2.14
CA MET A 638 -11.55 14.85 1.43
C MET A 638 -12.09 14.52 0.03
N ARG A 639 -13.40 14.41 -0.14
CA ARG A 639 -14.01 14.27 -1.46
C ARG A 639 -13.68 15.47 -2.36
N ALA A 640 -13.89 16.69 -1.86
CA ALA A 640 -13.58 17.90 -2.60
C ALA A 640 -12.10 18.01 -2.98
N ILE A 641 -11.18 17.59 -2.08
CA ILE A 641 -9.76 17.52 -2.37
C ILE A 641 -9.47 16.44 -3.42
N SER A 642 -10.09 15.27 -3.29
CA SER A 642 -9.87 14.15 -4.21
C SER A 642 -10.41 14.42 -5.63
N GLU A 643 -11.48 15.21 -5.77
CA GLU A 643 -12.07 15.57 -7.07
C GLU A 643 -11.33 16.73 -7.77
N ARG A 644 -10.50 17.46 -7.02
CA ARG A 644 -9.76 18.61 -7.56
C ARG A 644 -8.86 18.20 -8.72
N THR A 645 -8.96 18.91 -9.83
CA THR A 645 -8.15 18.69 -11.05
C THR A 645 -7.01 19.68 -11.19
N ASP A 646 -7.19 20.87 -10.64
CA ASP A 646 -6.31 22.01 -10.86
C ASP A 646 -5.99 22.73 -9.56
N VAL A 647 -4.81 23.34 -9.51
CA VAL A 647 -4.36 24.13 -8.34
C VAL A 647 -3.79 25.48 -8.81
N PRO A 648 -4.07 26.59 -8.09
CA PRO A 648 -3.50 27.88 -8.43
C PRO A 648 -2.00 27.92 -8.14
N LEU A 649 -1.25 28.61 -8.97
CA LEU A 649 0.17 28.89 -8.79
C LEU A 649 0.44 30.31 -8.26
N SER A 650 -0.57 31.09 -7.97
CA SER A 650 -0.45 32.34 -7.23
C SER A 650 -0.37 32.07 -5.73
N ARG A 651 0.55 32.78 -5.03
CA ARG A 651 0.87 32.55 -3.63
C ARG A 651 -0.36 32.68 -2.71
N GLU A 652 -1.11 33.76 -2.85
CA GLU A 652 -2.27 34.05 -2.00
C GLU A 652 -3.39 33.02 -2.18
N ALA A 653 -3.74 32.68 -3.42
CA ALA A 653 -4.77 31.67 -3.67
C ALA A 653 -4.34 30.28 -3.21
N ARG A 654 -3.06 29.92 -3.43
CA ARG A 654 -2.52 28.63 -2.99
C ARG A 654 -2.45 28.52 -1.48
N LYS A 655 -2.01 29.56 -0.78
CA LYS A 655 -1.95 29.61 0.68
C LYS A 655 -3.33 29.41 1.31
N ARG A 656 -4.34 30.15 0.81
CA ARG A 656 -5.73 29.98 1.28
C ARG A 656 -6.23 28.56 1.09
N MET A 657 -5.97 27.96 -0.08
CA MET A 657 -6.34 26.58 -0.37
C MET A 657 -5.65 25.60 0.57
N MET A 658 -4.32 25.71 0.74
CA MET A 658 -3.54 24.81 1.60
C MET A 658 -3.93 24.94 3.07
N ALA A 659 -4.21 26.14 3.57
CA ALA A 659 -4.68 26.36 4.92
C ALA A 659 -6.07 25.69 5.15
N ALA A 660 -6.98 25.79 4.18
CA ALA A 660 -8.25 25.10 4.24
C ALA A 660 -8.09 23.57 4.24
N ASP A 661 -7.25 23.04 3.35
CA ASP A 661 -6.96 21.60 3.26
C ASP A 661 -6.27 21.06 4.54
N ARG A 662 -5.40 21.86 5.18
CA ARG A 662 -4.73 21.51 6.44
C ARG A 662 -5.72 21.44 7.60
N ASN A 663 -6.60 22.42 7.73
CA ASN A 663 -7.64 22.41 8.75
C ASN A 663 -8.53 21.14 8.70
N LEU A 664 -8.76 20.59 7.49
CA LEU A 664 -9.47 19.32 7.33
C LEU A 664 -8.64 18.11 7.80
N ARG A 665 -7.31 18.14 7.64
CA ARG A 665 -6.40 17.04 8.03
C ARG A 665 -6.02 17.06 9.51
N GLU A 666 -5.77 18.24 10.09
CA GLU A 666 -5.43 18.40 11.51
C GLU A 666 -6.51 17.87 12.45
N LEU A 667 -7.70 17.64 11.93
CA LEU A 667 -8.81 17.09 12.70
C LEU A 667 -8.76 15.56 12.81
N ASP A 668 -7.94 14.91 11.96
CA ASP A 668 -7.61 13.47 12.08
C ASP A 668 -6.35 13.27 12.95
N ASP A 669 -5.47 14.29 13.07
CA ASP A 669 -4.16 14.20 13.74
C ASP A 669 -4.18 14.61 15.23
N ILE A 670 -5.31 15.04 15.80
CA ILE A 670 -5.41 15.42 17.22
C ILE A 670 -5.00 14.27 18.18
N ASP A 671 -4.82 13.05 17.65
CA ASP A 671 -4.36 11.89 18.42
C ASP A 671 -2.82 11.72 18.51
N GLU A 672 -2.01 12.59 17.93
CA GLU A 672 -0.54 12.47 17.96
C GLU A 672 0.15 13.30 19.06
N GLU A 673 -0.54 14.16 19.80
CA GLU A 673 0.03 14.92 20.93
C GLU A 673 0.18 14.05 22.19
N GLY A 674 1.07 13.08 22.16
CA GLY A 674 1.41 12.24 23.30
C GLY A 674 2.76 11.55 23.18
N ALA A 675 3.54 11.92 22.18
CA ALA A 675 4.89 11.40 21.99
C ALA A 675 5.83 12.57 21.61
N ASP A 676 6.16 13.41 22.62
CA ASP A 676 7.36 14.24 22.55
C ASP A 676 8.57 13.31 22.46
N GLY A 677 9.17 13.26 21.30
CA GLY A 677 10.40 12.58 20.97
C GLY A 677 10.84 13.05 19.61
N ASP A 678 11.84 13.95 19.59
CA ASP A 678 12.62 14.34 18.44
C ASP A 678 13.00 13.10 17.61
N ASP A 679 12.33 12.87 16.51
CA ASP A 679 12.84 11.97 15.46
C ASP A 679 12.15 12.30 14.12
N ASP A 680 12.89 12.87 13.20
CA ASP A 680 12.61 12.98 11.76
C ASP A 680 12.55 11.57 11.14
N GLU A 681 11.47 10.85 11.31
CA GLU A 681 11.27 9.54 10.66
C GLU A 681 9.87 9.44 10.04
N ALA A 682 9.84 9.05 8.76
CA ALA A 682 8.61 8.66 8.08
C ALA A 682 7.83 7.65 8.93
N PRO A 683 6.50 7.77 9.06
CA PRO A 683 5.74 6.92 9.97
C PRO A 683 5.81 5.47 9.51
N ALA A 684 6.52 4.65 10.26
CA ALA A 684 6.35 3.21 10.22
C ALA A 684 4.86 2.93 10.49
N ARG A 685 4.23 2.08 9.65
CA ARG A 685 2.83 1.65 9.86
C ARG A 685 2.68 1.15 11.30
N ARG A 686 2.16 2.00 12.19
CA ARG A 686 1.89 1.62 13.59
C ARG A 686 0.83 0.52 13.59
N PRO A 687 0.96 -0.52 14.43
CA PRO A 687 -0.10 -1.50 14.59
C PRO A 687 -1.37 -0.76 15.06
N ARG A 688 -2.48 -0.90 14.34
CA ARG A 688 -3.81 -0.37 14.68
C ARG A 688 -4.39 -0.95 16.00
N ASN A 689 -3.55 -1.49 16.85
CA ASN A 689 -3.93 -2.08 18.13
C ASN A 689 -4.28 -1.05 19.22
N ARG A 690 -3.94 0.23 19.02
CA ARG A 690 -4.46 1.32 19.84
C ARG A 690 -5.73 1.82 19.16
N ARG A 691 -6.85 1.76 19.88
CA ARG A 691 -8.06 2.51 19.56
C ARG A 691 -7.61 3.93 19.22
N ALA A 692 -7.81 4.38 17.99
CA ALA A 692 -7.79 5.80 17.72
C ALA A 692 -8.77 6.41 18.71
N LYS A 693 -8.34 7.36 19.51
CA LYS A 693 -9.14 7.93 20.62
C LYS A 693 -10.50 8.44 20.14
N ASP A 694 -10.68 8.60 18.81
CA ASP A 694 -11.84 9.20 18.16
C ASP A 694 -12.36 8.42 16.94
N ASP A 695 -12.31 7.08 16.94
CA ASP A 695 -12.96 6.26 15.90
C ASP A 695 -14.50 6.28 16.09
N VAL A 696 -15.11 7.36 15.62
CA VAL A 696 -16.58 7.58 15.76
C VAL A 696 -17.41 6.52 15.05
N VAL A 697 -16.87 5.91 13.97
CA VAL A 697 -17.53 4.84 13.23
C VAL A 697 -17.55 3.56 14.06
N LEU A 698 -16.43 3.22 14.71
CA LEU A 698 -16.35 2.08 15.61
C LEU A 698 -17.22 2.29 16.87
N ASP A 699 -17.20 3.50 17.45
CA ASP A 699 -18.05 3.84 18.57
C ASP A 699 -19.53 3.62 18.25
N GLU A 700 -19.99 4.06 17.07
CA GLU A 700 -21.35 3.87 16.63
C GLU A 700 -21.66 2.40 16.31
N ALA A 701 -20.71 1.64 15.75
CA ALA A 701 -20.87 0.20 15.56
C ALA A 701 -21.13 -0.54 16.89
N PHE A 702 -20.45 -0.17 17.96
CA PHE A 702 -20.74 -0.70 19.31
C PHE A 702 -22.12 -0.30 19.83
N ARG A 703 -22.57 0.93 19.58
CA ARG A 703 -23.91 1.39 19.98
C ARG A 703 -25.01 0.66 19.22
N ILE A 704 -24.84 0.48 17.92
CA ILE A 704 -25.75 -0.32 17.08
C ILE A 704 -25.80 -1.76 17.56
N LEU A 705 -24.65 -2.37 17.88
CA LEU A 705 -24.60 -3.73 18.46
C LEU A 705 -25.33 -3.80 19.81
N SER A 706 -25.16 -2.78 20.67
CA SER A 706 -25.89 -2.71 21.96
C SER A 706 -27.40 -2.63 21.76
N ASP A 707 -27.88 -1.84 20.80
CA ASP A 707 -29.30 -1.78 20.45
C ASP A 707 -29.79 -3.11 19.87
N LEU A 708 -29.00 -3.76 19.00
CA LEU A 708 -29.33 -5.07 18.43
C LEU A 708 -29.49 -6.14 19.53
N ILE A 709 -28.60 -6.15 20.53
CA ILE A 709 -28.69 -7.05 21.69
C ILE A 709 -29.98 -6.78 22.46
N ARG A 710 -30.37 -5.53 22.69
CA ARG A 710 -31.64 -5.15 23.34
C ARG A 710 -32.83 -5.63 22.52
N MET A 711 -32.85 -5.44 21.21
CA MET A 711 -33.97 -5.86 20.33
C MET A 711 -34.11 -7.37 20.23
N THR A 712 -32.99 -8.10 20.27
CA THR A 712 -33.01 -9.56 20.25
C THR A 712 -33.31 -10.17 21.62
N GLY A 713 -33.40 -9.37 22.69
CA GLY A 713 -33.56 -9.85 24.07
C GLY A 713 -32.38 -10.71 24.54
N GLY A 714 -31.19 -10.53 23.95
CA GLY A 714 -30.01 -11.36 24.25
C GLY A 714 -30.10 -12.80 23.74
N GLN A 715 -31.04 -13.09 22.84
CA GLN A 715 -31.16 -14.43 22.25
C GLN A 715 -29.89 -14.85 21.52
N GLU A 716 -29.59 -16.13 21.56
CA GLU A 716 -28.47 -16.76 20.86
C GLU A 716 -28.95 -17.61 19.69
N VAL A 717 -28.16 -17.74 18.67
CA VAL A 717 -28.38 -18.71 17.59
C VAL A 717 -28.37 -20.12 18.19
N PRO A 718 -29.37 -20.96 17.92
CA PRO A 718 -29.39 -22.34 18.43
C PRO A 718 -28.14 -23.12 17.96
N GLN A 719 -27.56 -23.91 18.86
CA GLN A 719 -26.57 -24.91 18.44
C GLN A 719 -27.28 -25.99 17.61
N PRO A 720 -26.64 -26.46 16.55
CA PRO A 720 -27.20 -27.62 15.84
C PRO A 720 -27.30 -28.79 16.79
N LYS A 721 -28.43 -29.50 16.75
CA LYS A 721 -28.54 -30.77 17.47
C LYS A 721 -27.49 -31.72 16.88
N GLY A 722 -26.51 -32.11 17.66
CA GLY A 722 -25.42 -32.97 17.20
C GLY A 722 -25.96 -34.27 16.58
N TRP A 723 -25.54 -34.57 15.39
CA TRP A 723 -25.59 -35.92 14.84
C TRP A 723 -24.43 -36.71 15.46
N TRP A 724 -24.65 -37.21 16.68
CA TRP A 724 -23.77 -38.24 17.23
C TRP A 724 -24.20 -39.56 16.60
N LEU A 725 -23.56 -39.93 15.51
CA LEU A 725 -23.43 -41.33 15.05
C LEU A 725 -22.04 -41.54 14.50
#